data_e613dac396e8aa4a165de625bbb37888
#
_entry.id   e613dac396e8aa4a165de625bbb37888
#
_cell.length_a   1.000
_cell.length_b   1.000
_cell.length_c   1.000
_cell.angle_alpha   90.00
_cell.angle_beta   90.00
_cell.angle_gamma   90.00
#
_symmetry.space_group_name_H-M   'P 1'
#
loop_
_entity.id
_entity.type
_entity.pdbx_description
1 polymer ?
#
loop_
_entity_poly.entity_id
_entity_poly.type
_entity_poly.pdbx_seq_one_letter_code
_entity_poly.pdbx_strand_id
1 'polypeptide(L)'
;MNRNWIRRLVILFVFIASLVGFSFGMNKGNTDMTIEMPKASLPVAYITIDEFAINEMHGYARRMDVATIRESLTPIGEDRKLSFKVDLYGQETEEVRFEIRNVDGNRLIEDTRVTDYFREEDSLRATVHLKDLIEANIEYNFILILRLKDGREIYYYTRVIQGNAELVSEKLGYVLDFHTKTFDKELAKELSLYLEPNSDGDNSNFGRVDIHCNLDQVSWGDLKVQQIGEPSLSICEIGKSTASIKLQTIVQVKENKITNTYRVQEYFRIRYTTDRFYLLNYNRTMEEMFAMEKSSFANNKIVLGIQKDDIRMEESEGGNILAFGNAGRIYSYNADENKLAQLFAFADADNFDVRTYYDCNDVKILNVEENGNVSFMVYGYMNRGTHEGEVGIEVCYYNSLMNTVEEQIFIEYDKSPWILLQDLDKLAYINKNNELFVLMDGAVYKIDIESQKGTTIVSGLREDDFYVSQNDRVVVWQDADNVLTLMNLNTEETLALRAGESEYCKPIGFMNEDVVYGISNVQDVSVDKMGTSVFPMKKLIIQAENGSVLKTYQNEDIYIMAGQIIENQLNLTRMEGVREEIGEEDTDTESPEEETDNAESSQEEVLGRLVELKPVVDDQITSNVEISEGTNKIVSAVTDLYETIWQIELKKEIDVKGIKFLTPKVVLYEGGRRLEPEEQPVDKRYLVYTKGELSAIYSNEAMAVADAYQNAGTVLDYFGNEIYKRGETVERNQIMAIQAEKVTDEKDSMAVCLDTVLRFEGVSRNTEYMLAQGQNAQQILETNLKNYDILDLTGCPLDVALYYMNQDIPVLARQGKDSYVLIIGFNQHNVVLFDPKIGKIFKHGMNDSREMFEKAGNCFVTYARTNIGE
;
A
#
# COMPACT_ATOMS: atom_id res chain seq x y z
N MET A 1 -67.20 -20.89 -48.39
CA MET A 1 -66.12 -20.66 -47.39
C MET A 1 -66.77 -20.27 -46.06
N ASN A 2 -66.50 -20.99 -45.00
CA ASN A 2 -67.33 -20.99 -43.77
C ASN A 2 -67.10 -19.66 -43.03
N ARG A 3 -68.12 -18.87 -42.77
CA ARG A 3 -68.12 -17.53 -42.14
C ARG A 3 -67.31 -17.53 -40.76
N ASN A 4 -67.27 -18.69 -40.09
CA ASN A 4 -66.56 -18.91 -38.88
C ASN A 4 -64.98 -19.00 -39.09
N TRP A 5 -64.58 -19.49 -40.26
CA TRP A 5 -63.15 -19.59 -40.59
C TRP A 5 -62.59 -18.22 -40.96
N ILE A 6 -63.35 -17.38 -41.68
CA ILE A 6 -62.94 -15.98 -41.93
C ILE A 6 -62.81 -15.19 -40.63
N ARG A 7 -63.76 -15.37 -39.68
CA ARG A 7 -63.71 -14.71 -38.36
C ARG A 7 -62.47 -15.10 -37.53
N ARG A 8 -62.05 -16.36 -37.54
CA ARG A 8 -60.85 -16.85 -36.89
C ARG A 8 -59.60 -16.28 -37.55
N LEU A 9 -59.52 -16.18 -38.87
CA LEU A 9 -58.40 -15.56 -39.57
C LEU A 9 -58.30 -14.05 -39.29
N VAL A 10 -59.42 -13.35 -39.22
CA VAL A 10 -59.42 -11.92 -38.86
C VAL A 10 -58.96 -11.72 -37.41
N ILE A 11 -59.40 -12.55 -36.47
CA ILE A 11 -58.90 -12.48 -35.05
C ILE A 11 -57.41 -12.78 -34.97
N LEU A 12 -56.91 -13.78 -35.67
CA LEU A 12 -55.52 -14.13 -35.75
C LEU A 12 -54.67 -12.97 -36.34
N PHE A 13 -55.15 -12.36 -37.39
CA PHE A 13 -54.54 -11.23 -38.06
C PHE A 13 -54.48 -9.99 -37.14
N VAL A 14 -55.55 -9.67 -36.44
CA VAL A 14 -55.64 -8.58 -35.47
C VAL A 14 -54.70 -8.87 -34.28
N PHE A 15 -54.61 -10.11 -33.81
CA PHE A 15 -53.71 -10.51 -32.75
C PHE A 15 -52.23 -10.36 -33.17
N ILE A 16 -51.87 -10.85 -34.37
CA ILE A 16 -50.53 -10.69 -34.92
C ILE A 16 -50.21 -9.20 -35.15
N ALA A 17 -51.13 -8.43 -35.71
CA ALA A 17 -50.94 -6.99 -35.94
C ALA A 17 -50.82 -6.21 -34.64
N SER A 18 -51.55 -6.57 -33.58
CA SER A 18 -51.39 -5.95 -32.25
C SER A 18 -50.08 -6.37 -31.56
N LEU A 19 -49.62 -7.62 -31.74
CA LEU A 19 -48.35 -8.11 -31.22
C LEU A 19 -47.16 -7.40 -31.89
N VAL A 20 -47.22 -7.24 -33.23
CA VAL A 20 -46.22 -6.49 -34.00
C VAL A 20 -46.27 -4.99 -33.64
N GLY A 21 -47.47 -4.40 -33.51
CA GLY A 21 -47.61 -3.00 -33.09
C GLY A 21 -47.14 -2.73 -31.67
N PHE A 22 -47.37 -3.66 -30.76
CA PHE A 22 -46.89 -3.61 -29.39
C PHE A 22 -45.38 -3.80 -29.35
N SER A 23 -44.83 -4.77 -30.09
CA SER A 23 -43.36 -4.97 -30.22
C SER A 23 -42.67 -3.75 -30.84
N PHE A 24 -43.28 -3.12 -31.87
CA PHE A 24 -42.80 -1.89 -32.46
C PHE A 24 -42.92 -0.69 -31.50
N GLY A 25 -43.94 -0.65 -30.67
CA GLY A 25 -44.12 0.42 -29.64
C GLY A 25 -43.15 0.27 -28.48
N MET A 26 -42.92 -0.96 -28.08
CA MET A 26 -41.92 -1.26 -27.02
C MET A 26 -40.46 -1.05 -27.49
N ASN A 27 -40.18 -1.34 -28.78
CA ASN A 27 -38.83 -1.15 -29.35
C ASN A 27 -38.60 0.27 -29.91
N LYS A 28 -39.60 1.16 -29.84
CA LYS A 28 -39.43 2.55 -30.28
C LYS A 28 -38.71 3.34 -29.22
N GLY A 29 -37.40 3.29 -29.23
CA GLY A 29 -36.50 3.92 -28.28
C GLY A 29 -35.47 2.95 -27.67
N ASN A 30 -35.55 1.66 -27.92
CA ASN A 30 -34.47 0.74 -27.62
C ASN A 30 -33.39 0.87 -28.72
N THR A 31 -32.59 1.89 -28.63
CA THR A 31 -31.25 1.85 -29.19
C THR A 31 -30.51 0.76 -28.43
N ASP A 32 -29.85 -0.16 -29.12
CA ASP A 32 -28.93 -1.12 -28.52
C ASP A 32 -27.80 -0.26 -27.88
N MET A 33 -27.87 -0.10 -26.56
CA MET A 33 -26.91 0.69 -25.80
C MET A 33 -25.67 -0.13 -25.42
N THR A 34 -25.51 -1.32 -25.97
CA THR A 34 -24.35 -2.17 -25.71
C THR A 34 -23.26 -1.92 -26.73
N ILE A 35 -22.05 -1.75 -26.24
CA ILE A 35 -20.81 -1.60 -27.04
C ILE A 35 -19.75 -2.58 -26.58
N GLU A 36 -18.73 -2.79 -27.40
CA GLU A 36 -17.46 -3.32 -26.94
C GLU A 36 -16.72 -2.22 -26.17
N MET A 37 -15.93 -2.60 -25.16
CA MET A 37 -15.11 -1.63 -24.42
C MET A 37 -14.24 -0.83 -25.41
N PRO A 38 -14.28 0.52 -25.37
CA PRO A 38 -13.46 1.36 -26.25
C PRO A 38 -11.98 1.01 -26.13
N LYS A 39 -11.27 1.10 -27.25
CA LYS A 39 -9.82 0.89 -27.27
C LYS A 39 -9.11 2.07 -26.60
N ALA A 40 -7.91 1.81 -26.08
CA ALA A 40 -7.03 2.84 -25.56
C ALA A 40 -6.73 3.89 -26.66
N SER A 41 -6.80 5.15 -26.30
CA SER A 41 -6.69 6.29 -27.22
C SER A 41 -5.64 7.31 -26.83
N LEU A 42 -5.20 7.34 -25.56
CA LEU A 42 -4.28 8.34 -25.06
C LEU A 42 -2.85 8.07 -25.54
N PRO A 43 -2.08 9.15 -25.87
CA PRO A 43 -0.65 9.06 -26.14
C PRO A 43 0.14 8.57 -24.91
N VAL A 44 1.32 7.99 -25.16
CA VAL A 44 2.28 7.58 -24.13
C VAL A 44 3.56 8.38 -24.29
N ALA A 45 4.08 8.88 -23.17
CA ALA A 45 5.32 9.65 -23.15
C ALA A 45 6.47 8.86 -22.51
N TYR A 46 7.68 9.11 -22.96
CA TYR A 46 8.92 8.49 -22.47
C TYR A 46 9.98 9.56 -22.27
N ILE A 47 10.80 9.40 -21.26
CA ILE A 47 12.06 10.13 -21.16
C ILE A 47 13.09 9.45 -22.05
N THR A 48 13.94 10.21 -22.72
CA THR A 48 15.02 9.67 -23.55
C THR A 48 16.38 10.09 -23.00
N ILE A 49 17.22 9.09 -22.71
CA ILE A 49 18.61 9.27 -22.29
C ILE A 49 19.47 8.44 -23.23
N ASP A 50 20.30 9.10 -24.03
CA ASP A 50 21.08 8.50 -25.11
C ASP A 50 20.19 7.62 -26.02
N GLU A 51 20.45 6.29 -26.09
CA GLU A 51 19.66 5.34 -26.87
C GLU A 51 18.44 4.79 -26.11
N PHE A 52 18.30 5.04 -24.81
CA PHE A 52 17.25 4.46 -23.99
C PHE A 52 15.99 5.33 -23.97
N ALA A 53 14.83 4.70 -24.20
CA ALA A 53 13.53 5.24 -23.85
C ALA A 53 13.14 4.62 -22.50
N ILE A 54 12.96 5.47 -21.49
CA ILE A 54 12.75 5.07 -20.10
C ILE A 54 11.60 5.86 -19.46
N ASN A 55 11.24 5.50 -18.25
CA ASN A 55 10.23 6.23 -17.47
C ASN A 55 8.96 6.43 -18.31
N GLU A 56 8.38 5.31 -18.75
CA GLU A 56 7.11 5.29 -19.46
C GLU A 56 6.04 6.00 -18.64
N MET A 57 5.43 7.04 -19.21
CA MET A 57 4.42 7.86 -18.55
C MET A 57 3.10 7.71 -19.29
N HIS A 58 2.08 7.24 -18.59
CA HIS A 58 0.70 7.15 -19.08
C HIS A 58 -0.01 8.49 -18.92
N GLY A 59 -0.93 8.78 -19.82
CA GLY A 59 -1.61 10.06 -19.85
C GLY A 59 -2.80 10.13 -18.91
N TYR A 60 -2.81 11.10 -18.00
CA TYR A 60 -3.95 11.35 -17.13
C TYR A 60 -4.89 12.37 -17.77
N ALA A 61 -6.18 12.03 -17.86
CA ALA A 61 -7.22 12.89 -18.45
C ALA A 61 -7.58 14.08 -17.54
N ARG A 62 -7.15 14.06 -16.28
CA ARG A 62 -7.33 15.12 -15.29
C ARG A 62 -6.01 15.44 -14.61
N ARG A 63 -5.94 16.63 -14.02
CA ARG A 63 -4.82 17.00 -13.18
C ARG A 63 -4.89 16.25 -11.85
N MET A 64 -3.79 15.61 -11.48
CA MET A 64 -3.66 14.85 -10.23
C MET A 64 -2.94 15.68 -9.17
N ASP A 65 -3.14 15.32 -7.89
CA ASP A 65 -2.28 15.75 -6.80
C ASP A 65 -0.91 15.07 -6.94
N VAL A 66 0.11 15.88 -7.21
CA VAL A 66 1.46 15.37 -7.50
C VAL A 66 2.25 14.99 -6.26
N ALA A 67 1.83 15.38 -5.06
CA ALA A 67 2.55 15.13 -3.82
C ALA A 67 2.86 13.63 -3.60
N THR A 68 1.92 12.78 -3.97
CA THR A 68 2.00 11.32 -3.77
C THR A 68 2.32 10.52 -5.03
N ILE A 69 2.47 11.17 -6.20
CA ILE A 69 2.85 10.49 -7.46
C ILE A 69 4.36 10.30 -7.51
N ARG A 70 4.80 9.05 -7.36
CA ARG A 70 6.22 8.70 -7.25
C ARG A 70 6.66 7.55 -8.18
N GLU A 71 6.12 7.48 -9.38
CA GLU A 71 6.34 6.36 -10.28
C GLU A 71 7.76 6.28 -10.84
N SER A 72 8.36 7.40 -11.21
CA SER A 72 9.70 7.45 -11.81
C SER A 72 10.49 8.68 -11.41
N LEU A 73 11.81 8.59 -11.55
CA LEU A 73 12.76 9.67 -11.29
C LEU A 73 13.70 9.84 -12.50
N THR A 74 13.82 11.07 -12.98
CA THR A 74 14.67 11.41 -14.12
C THR A 74 15.87 12.24 -13.66
N PRO A 75 17.10 11.71 -13.67
CA PRO A 75 18.29 12.49 -13.41
C PRO A 75 18.62 13.38 -14.60
N ILE A 76 18.97 14.65 -14.34
CA ILE A 76 19.41 15.61 -15.34
C ILE A 76 20.80 16.16 -15.01
N GLY A 77 21.57 16.40 -16.04
CA GLY A 77 22.93 16.95 -15.93
C GLY A 77 22.97 18.42 -15.52
N GLU A 78 24.18 18.95 -15.34
CA GLU A 78 24.42 20.38 -15.04
C GLU A 78 23.88 21.32 -16.14
N ASP A 79 23.77 20.82 -17.37
CA ASP A 79 23.18 21.56 -18.50
C ASP A 79 21.66 21.63 -18.46
N ARG A 80 21.01 20.95 -17.46
CA ARG A 80 19.57 20.95 -17.23
C ARG A 80 18.72 20.60 -18.46
N LYS A 81 19.24 19.75 -19.34
CA LYS A 81 18.50 19.23 -20.48
C LYS A 81 17.68 18.03 -20.07
N LEU A 82 16.44 18.01 -20.57
CA LEU A 82 15.54 16.87 -20.48
C LEU A 82 14.98 16.58 -21.86
N SER A 83 15.19 15.37 -22.34
CA SER A 83 14.67 14.92 -23.63
C SER A 83 13.53 13.93 -23.43
N PHE A 84 12.48 14.07 -24.25
CA PHE A 84 11.35 13.17 -24.20
C PHE A 84 10.82 12.85 -25.59
N LYS A 85 10.16 11.70 -25.69
CA LYS A 85 9.42 11.21 -26.84
C LYS A 85 7.97 11.00 -26.44
N VAL A 86 7.02 11.27 -27.33
CA VAL A 86 5.61 10.94 -27.15
C VAL A 86 5.14 10.13 -28.35
N ASP A 87 4.62 8.95 -28.14
CA ASP A 87 3.94 8.15 -29.15
C ASP A 87 2.46 8.53 -29.17
N LEU A 88 1.99 9.07 -30.29
CA LEU A 88 0.71 9.77 -30.39
C LEU A 88 -0.49 8.84 -30.65
N TYR A 89 -0.27 7.66 -31.17
CA TYR A 89 -1.31 6.69 -31.50
C TYR A 89 -2.47 7.28 -32.34
N GLY A 90 -2.09 8.09 -33.34
CA GLY A 90 -3.02 8.76 -34.25
C GLY A 90 -3.65 10.05 -33.70
N GLN A 91 -3.32 10.45 -32.48
CA GLN A 91 -3.81 11.71 -31.91
C GLN A 91 -3.10 12.92 -32.52
N GLU A 92 -3.82 14.02 -32.67
CA GLU A 92 -3.26 15.27 -33.15
C GLU A 92 -3.09 16.27 -32.01
N THR A 93 -1.86 16.77 -31.82
CA THR A 93 -1.50 17.71 -30.75
C THR A 93 -1.61 19.16 -31.25
N GLU A 94 -2.24 20.00 -30.43
CA GLU A 94 -2.32 21.47 -30.66
C GLU A 94 -1.18 22.20 -29.95
N GLU A 95 -0.88 21.79 -28.68
CA GLU A 95 0.11 22.45 -27.86
C GLU A 95 0.86 21.42 -27.00
N VAL A 96 2.15 21.70 -26.78
CA VAL A 96 3.01 20.96 -25.83
C VAL A 96 3.54 21.98 -24.82
N ARG A 97 3.38 21.69 -23.53
CA ARG A 97 3.79 22.55 -22.42
C ARG A 97 4.34 21.67 -21.29
N PHE A 98 5.19 22.21 -20.44
CA PHE A 98 5.57 21.55 -19.20
C PHE A 98 5.57 22.51 -18.02
N GLU A 99 5.35 21.94 -16.82
CA GLU A 99 5.49 22.63 -15.54
C GLU A 99 6.55 21.92 -14.70
N ILE A 100 7.29 22.71 -13.90
CA ILE A 100 8.12 22.23 -12.81
C ILE A 100 7.50 22.72 -11.51
N ARG A 101 7.28 21.79 -10.57
CA ARG A 101 6.76 22.09 -9.24
C ARG A 101 7.65 21.46 -8.17
N ASN A 102 7.64 22.02 -6.97
CA ASN A 102 8.23 21.35 -5.81
C ASN A 102 7.50 20.02 -5.53
N VAL A 103 8.04 19.20 -4.63
CA VAL A 103 7.57 17.82 -4.38
C VAL A 103 6.11 17.80 -3.94
N ASP A 104 5.68 18.69 -3.03
CA ASP A 104 4.32 18.80 -2.55
C ASP A 104 3.34 19.47 -3.57
N GLY A 105 3.83 19.89 -4.74
CA GLY A 105 3.00 20.46 -5.81
C GLY A 105 2.53 21.89 -5.57
N ASN A 106 2.71 22.46 -4.38
CA ASN A 106 2.14 23.75 -3.99
C ASN A 106 2.81 24.95 -4.69
N ARG A 107 4.08 24.82 -5.05
CA ARG A 107 4.85 25.88 -5.65
C ARG A 107 5.18 25.60 -7.10
N LEU A 108 4.64 26.44 -8.01
CA LEU A 108 5.02 26.45 -9.41
C LEU A 108 6.37 27.15 -9.57
N ILE A 109 7.36 26.46 -10.12
CA ILE A 109 8.73 26.96 -10.34
C ILE A 109 8.91 27.42 -11.78
N GLU A 110 8.40 26.63 -12.71
CA GLU A 110 8.48 26.92 -14.14
C GLU A 110 7.20 26.46 -14.85
N ASP A 111 6.74 27.27 -15.81
CA ASP A 111 5.71 26.94 -16.81
C ASP A 111 6.21 27.38 -18.15
N THR A 112 6.39 26.48 -19.09
CA THR A 112 7.02 26.76 -20.37
C THR A 112 6.33 26.02 -21.52
N ARG A 113 5.98 26.76 -22.56
CA ARG A 113 5.48 26.18 -23.80
C ARG A 113 6.65 25.67 -24.64
N VAL A 114 6.56 24.44 -25.12
CA VAL A 114 7.54 23.81 -25.99
C VAL A 114 7.21 24.17 -27.43
N THR A 115 8.06 24.98 -28.07
CA THR A 115 7.86 25.42 -29.48
C THR A 115 8.81 24.72 -30.44
N ASP A 116 9.90 24.16 -29.93
CA ASP A 116 10.92 23.47 -30.72
C ASP A 116 10.80 21.97 -30.47
N TYR A 117 10.05 21.26 -31.30
CA TYR A 117 9.90 19.82 -31.28
C TYR A 117 9.90 19.26 -32.70
N PHE A 118 10.41 18.06 -32.82
CA PHE A 118 10.43 17.32 -34.08
C PHE A 118 9.25 16.32 -34.08
N ARG A 119 8.46 16.34 -35.15
CA ARG A 119 7.36 15.40 -35.34
C ARG A 119 7.71 14.42 -36.46
N GLU A 120 7.62 13.15 -36.16
CA GLU A 120 7.87 12.06 -37.08
C GLU A 120 6.66 11.13 -37.10
N GLU A 121 5.93 11.10 -38.23
CA GLU A 121 4.69 10.36 -38.43
C GLU A 121 3.75 10.39 -37.20
N ASP A 122 3.84 9.36 -36.33
CA ASP A 122 2.98 9.18 -35.15
C ASP A 122 3.73 9.43 -33.82
N SER A 123 4.87 10.08 -33.85
CA SER A 123 5.64 10.42 -32.66
C SER A 123 6.09 11.89 -32.64
N LEU A 124 6.29 12.40 -31.41
CA LEU A 124 6.84 13.73 -31.16
C LEU A 124 8.08 13.58 -30.27
N ARG A 125 9.16 14.28 -30.61
CA ARG A 125 10.39 14.35 -29.80
C ARG A 125 10.77 15.78 -29.52
N ALA A 126 11.18 16.06 -28.29
CA ALA A 126 11.68 17.37 -27.90
C ALA A 126 12.80 17.24 -26.87
N THR A 127 13.67 18.24 -26.85
CA THR A 127 14.63 18.48 -25.78
C THR A 127 14.37 19.85 -25.18
N VAL A 128 14.08 19.91 -23.90
CA VAL A 128 13.82 21.14 -23.17
C VAL A 128 14.99 21.48 -22.25
N HIS A 129 15.16 22.76 -21.98
CA HIS A 129 16.14 23.25 -21.01
C HIS A 129 15.39 23.84 -19.83
N LEU A 130 15.54 23.21 -18.66
CA LEU A 130 14.92 23.69 -17.44
C LEU A 130 15.64 24.94 -16.94
N LYS A 131 14.88 25.92 -16.42
CA LYS A 131 15.45 27.16 -15.89
C LYS A 131 16.33 26.91 -14.68
N ASP A 132 17.24 27.85 -14.42
CA ASP A 132 18.12 27.86 -13.26
C ASP A 132 17.37 28.29 -11.98
N LEU A 133 16.32 27.53 -11.65
CA LEU A 133 15.44 27.74 -10.49
C LEU A 133 15.31 26.48 -9.64
N ILE A 134 15.93 25.38 -10.08
CA ILE A 134 15.98 24.10 -9.36
C ILE A 134 17.33 23.94 -8.66
N GLU A 135 17.31 23.40 -7.47
CA GLU A 135 18.51 23.16 -6.66
C GLU A 135 19.08 21.76 -6.94
N ALA A 136 20.40 21.63 -6.90
CA ALA A 136 21.06 20.34 -7.11
C ALA A 136 20.73 19.36 -5.96
N ASN A 137 20.51 18.09 -6.30
CA ASN A 137 20.15 16.98 -5.41
C ASN A 137 18.82 17.15 -4.67
N ILE A 138 17.95 18.03 -5.17
CA ILE A 138 16.56 18.14 -4.72
C ILE A 138 15.64 17.64 -5.82
N GLU A 139 14.63 16.85 -5.44
CA GLU A 139 13.62 16.34 -6.35
C GLU A 139 12.54 17.39 -6.62
N TYR A 140 12.05 17.41 -7.86
CA TYR A 140 10.95 18.26 -8.33
C TYR A 140 10.01 17.44 -9.20
N ASN A 141 8.74 17.80 -9.24
CA ASN A 141 7.78 17.23 -10.17
C ASN A 141 7.90 17.91 -11.55
N PHE A 142 8.10 17.11 -12.60
CA PHE A 142 7.99 17.50 -13.99
C PHE A 142 6.64 17.02 -14.52
N ILE A 143 5.81 17.93 -15.00
CA ILE A 143 4.49 17.65 -15.55
C ILE A 143 4.52 18.03 -17.02
N LEU A 144 4.51 17.04 -17.92
CA LEU A 144 4.32 17.28 -19.34
C LEU A 144 2.83 17.38 -19.63
N ILE A 145 2.41 18.38 -20.40
CA ILE A 145 1.01 18.64 -20.72
C ILE A 145 0.86 18.69 -22.23
N LEU A 146 0.02 17.81 -22.75
CA LEU A 146 -0.37 17.81 -24.16
C LEU A 146 -1.80 18.30 -24.29
N ARG A 147 -2.01 19.34 -25.08
CA ARG A 147 -3.33 19.74 -25.52
C ARG A 147 -3.60 19.14 -26.90
N LEU A 148 -4.59 18.27 -26.95
CA LEU A 148 -5.02 17.63 -28.18
C LEU A 148 -5.93 18.55 -28.99
N LYS A 149 -6.04 18.33 -30.31
CA LYS A 149 -6.92 19.12 -31.17
C LYS A 149 -8.42 18.99 -30.85
N ASP A 150 -8.83 17.93 -30.20
CA ASP A 150 -10.19 17.73 -29.69
C ASP A 150 -10.50 18.55 -28.43
N GLY A 151 -9.49 19.25 -27.88
CA GLY A 151 -9.59 20.12 -26.72
C GLY A 151 -9.26 19.46 -25.40
N ARG A 152 -8.97 18.16 -25.36
CA ARG A 152 -8.54 17.47 -24.13
C ARG A 152 -7.12 17.92 -23.76
N GLU A 153 -6.86 18.13 -22.47
CA GLU A 153 -5.52 18.26 -21.88
C GLU A 153 -5.14 16.97 -21.19
N ILE A 154 -3.97 16.43 -21.54
CA ILE A 154 -3.45 15.17 -21.01
C ILE A 154 -2.17 15.48 -20.24
N TYR A 155 -2.09 14.96 -19.01
CA TYR A 155 -1.01 15.22 -18.07
C TYR A 155 -0.15 13.97 -17.89
N TYR A 156 1.18 14.17 -17.88
CA TYR A 156 2.17 13.11 -17.69
C TYR A 156 3.10 13.52 -16.56
N TYR A 157 3.41 12.62 -15.66
CA TYR A 157 4.13 12.91 -14.43
C TYR A 157 5.42 12.10 -14.34
N THR A 158 6.53 12.77 -14.00
CA THR A 158 7.77 12.14 -13.52
C THR A 158 8.47 13.13 -12.59
N ARG A 159 9.27 12.62 -11.67
CA ARG A 159 10.16 13.47 -10.87
C ARG A 159 11.43 13.75 -11.64
N VAL A 160 12.05 14.91 -11.39
CA VAL A 160 13.37 15.26 -11.91
C VAL A 160 14.30 15.64 -10.77
N ILE A 161 15.58 15.31 -10.90
CA ILE A 161 16.63 15.68 -9.95
C ILE A 161 17.86 16.18 -10.73
N GLN A 162 18.35 17.36 -10.40
CA GLN A 162 19.61 17.85 -10.97
C GLN A 162 20.77 17.23 -10.19
N GLY A 163 21.49 16.30 -10.82
CA GLY A 163 22.56 15.54 -10.22
C GLY A 163 22.43 14.05 -10.49
N ASN A 164 23.44 13.29 -10.13
CA ASN A 164 23.48 11.82 -10.29
C ASN A 164 23.26 11.34 -11.74
N ALA A 165 23.38 12.21 -12.73
CA ALA A 165 23.21 11.90 -14.17
C ALA A 165 24.43 11.15 -14.75
N GLU A 166 25.52 11.06 -14.01
CA GLU A 166 26.70 10.33 -14.43
C GLU A 166 26.42 8.82 -14.46
N LEU A 167 26.88 8.16 -15.52
CA LEU A 167 26.79 6.70 -15.68
C LEU A 167 25.35 6.16 -15.69
N VAL A 168 24.33 6.99 -16.04
CA VAL A 168 22.95 6.50 -16.13
C VAL A 168 22.80 5.46 -17.24
N SER A 169 23.37 5.74 -18.41
CA SER A 169 23.34 4.81 -19.56
C SER A 169 24.04 3.50 -19.24
N GLU A 170 25.15 3.52 -18.51
CA GLU A 170 25.87 2.33 -18.07
C GLU A 170 25.05 1.54 -17.03
N LYS A 171 24.35 2.23 -16.10
CA LYS A 171 23.45 1.60 -15.12
C LYS A 171 22.27 0.90 -15.82
N LEU A 172 21.65 1.57 -16.79
CA LEU A 172 20.57 1.01 -17.61
C LEU A 172 21.06 -0.16 -18.46
N GLY A 173 22.23 0.01 -19.11
CA GLY A 173 22.87 -1.04 -19.90
C GLY A 173 23.20 -2.29 -19.09
N TYR A 174 23.65 -2.14 -17.83
CA TYR A 174 23.89 -3.29 -16.94
C TYR A 174 22.60 -4.07 -16.65
N VAL A 175 21.49 -3.37 -16.35
CA VAL A 175 20.21 -4.01 -16.07
C VAL A 175 19.68 -4.75 -17.29
N LEU A 176 19.76 -4.13 -18.46
CA LEU A 176 19.31 -4.76 -19.71
C LEU A 176 20.21 -5.95 -20.12
N ASP A 177 21.52 -5.87 -19.89
CA ASP A 177 22.47 -6.99 -20.11
C ASP A 177 22.17 -8.16 -19.17
N PHE A 178 21.93 -7.87 -17.87
CA PHE A 178 21.53 -8.89 -16.89
C PHE A 178 20.24 -9.57 -17.34
N HIS A 179 19.19 -8.82 -17.62
CA HIS A 179 17.90 -9.31 -18.11
C HIS A 179 18.08 -10.19 -19.35
N THR A 180 18.79 -9.70 -20.35
CA THR A 180 19.01 -10.43 -21.61
C THR A 180 19.77 -11.76 -21.39
N LYS A 181 20.76 -11.78 -20.50
CA LYS A 181 21.52 -12.98 -20.17
C LYS A 181 20.68 -14.06 -19.51
N THR A 182 19.58 -13.71 -18.82
CA THR A 182 18.72 -14.74 -18.21
C THR A 182 18.09 -15.69 -19.23
N PHE A 183 17.91 -15.26 -20.49
CA PHE A 183 17.31 -16.07 -21.56
C PHE A 183 18.30 -17.03 -22.26
N ASP A 184 19.61 -16.90 -22.01
CA ASP A 184 20.64 -17.76 -22.56
C ASP A 184 21.39 -18.48 -21.44
N LYS A 185 21.25 -19.81 -21.36
CA LYS A 185 21.85 -20.63 -20.29
C LYS A 185 23.38 -20.55 -20.22
N GLU A 186 24.07 -20.30 -21.34
CA GLU A 186 25.55 -20.16 -21.33
C GLU A 186 25.96 -18.78 -20.85
N LEU A 187 25.29 -17.72 -21.31
CA LEU A 187 25.55 -16.35 -20.86
C LEU A 187 25.10 -16.14 -19.40
N ALA A 188 24.02 -16.77 -18.97
CA ALA A 188 23.53 -16.70 -17.60
C ALA A 188 24.57 -17.15 -16.54
N LYS A 189 25.53 -18.00 -16.91
CA LYS A 189 26.61 -18.41 -16.01
C LYS A 189 27.42 -17.24 -15.47
N GLU A 190 27.51 -16.14 -16.22
CA GLU A 190 28.19 -14.92 -15.76
C GLU A 190 27.43 -14.23 -14.62
N LEU A 191 26.10 -14.43 -14.54
CA LEU A 191 25.25 -13.84 -13.51
C LEU A 191 25.53 -14.42 -12.12
N SER A 192 26.11 -15.63 -12.03
CA SER A 192 26.45 -16.27 -10.75
C SER A 192 27.35 -15.42 -9.86
N LEU A 193 28.08 -14.46 -10.45
CA LEU A 193 28.95 -13.54 -9.70
C LEU A 193 28.19 -12.45 -8.94
N TYR A 194 26.90 -12.27 -9.24
CA TYR A 194 26.06 -11.23 -8.72
C TYR A 194 24.98 -11.75 -7.77
N LEU A 195 24.68 -13.05 -7.80
CA LEU A 195 23.66 -13.71 -6.99
C LEU A 195 24.22 -14.12 -5.62
N GLU A 196 23.36 -14.19 -4.62
CA GLU A 196 23.67 -14.56 -3.24
C GLU A 196 22.83 -15.77 -2.78
N PRO A 197 22.87 -16.92 -3.48
CA PRO A 197 21.98 -18.04 -3.20
C PRO A 197 22.16 -18.57 -1.79
N ASN A 198 21.05 -18.71 -1.08
CA ASN A 198 21.01 -19.23 0.29
C ASN A 198 19.67 -19.92 0.58
N SER A 199 19.39 -20.23 1.86
CA SER A 199 18.15 -20.90 2.29
C SER A 199 16.89 -20.03 2.21
N ASP A 200 17.01 -18.73 2.01
CA ASP A 200 15.88 -17.79 1.94
C ASP A 200 15.27 -17.76 0.52
N GLY A 201 16.03 -18.24 -0.49
CA GLY A 201 15.57 -18.31 -1.88
C GLY A 201 14.62 -19.48 -2.12
N ASP A 202 13.39 -19.19 -2.60
CA ASP A 202 12.46 -20.22 -3.08
C ASP A 202 12.82 -20.63 -4.50
N ASN A 203 13.28 -21.88 -4.67
CA ASN A 203 13.64 -22.43 -5.95
C ASN A 203 12.59 -23.38 -6.54
N SER A 204 11.36 -23.35 -6.02
CA SER A 204 10.23 -24.16 -6.48
C SER A 204 9.15 -23.36 -7.22
N ASN A 205 9.23 -22.04 -7.19
CA ASN A 205 8.20 -21.15 -7.71
C ASN A 205 8.81 -20.05 -8.59
N PHE A 206 8.36 -19.95 -9.85
CA PHE A 206 8.74 -18.85 -10.74
C PHE A 206 7.89 -17.59 -10.56
N GLY A 207 6.78 -17.65 -9.82
CA GLY A 207 5.95 -16.49 -9.51
C GLY A 207 6.72 -15.40 -8.78
N ARG A 208 7.69 -15.80 -7.93
CA ARG A 208 8.66 -14.90 -7.28
C ARG A 208 10.06 -15.50 -7.30
N VAL A 209 11.00 -14.74 -7.83
CA VAL A 209 12.43 -15.10 -7.88
C VAL A 209 13.23 -13.91 -7.39
N ASP A 210 14.18 -14.12 -6.50
CA ASP A 210 15.01 -13.07 -5.92
C ASP A 210 16.52 -13.36 -5.99
N ILE A 211 17.31 -12.46 -5.42
CA ILE A 211 18.78 -12.55 -5.40
C ILE A 211 19.30 -13.81 -4.69
N HIS A 212 18.49 -14.42 -3.80
CA HIS A 212 18.84 -15.60 -3.00
C HIS A 212 18.50 -16.92 -3.70
N CYS A 213 17.77 -16.85 -4.83
CA CYS A 213 17.49 -18.00 -5.66
C CYS A 213 18.75 -18.50 -6.39
N ASN A 214 18.75 -19.76 -6.77
CA ASN A 214 19.84 -20.32 -7.55
C ASN A 214 19.83 -19.82 -9.00
N LEU A 215 20.97 -19.97 -9.69
CA LEU A 215 21.11 -19.49 -11.06
C LEU A 215 20.12 -20.15 -12.05
N ASP A 216 19.76 -21.41 -11.82
CA ASP A 216 18.81 -22.11 -12.67
C ASP A 216 17.42 -21.47 -12.59
N GLN A 217 16.97 -21.11 -11.37
CA GLN A 217 15.71 -20.41 -11.14
C GLN A 217 15.73 -19.01 -11.79
N VAL A 218 16.82 -18.26 -11.62
CA VAL A 218 16.98 -16.93 -12.24
C VAL A 218 16.97 -17.02 -13.78
N SER A 219 17.55 -18.08 -14.36
CA SER A 219 17.60 -18.32 -15.80
C SER A 219 16.47 -19.21 -16.32
N TRP A 220 15.31 -19.17 -15.71
CA TRP A 220 14.03 -19.77 -16.13
C TRP A 220 13.98 -21.32 -16.10
N GLY A 221 14.83 -22.00 -15.35
CA GLY A 221 14.78 -23.46 -15.23
C GLY A 221 14.76 -24.16 -16.59
N ASP A 222 13.81 -25.06 -16.78
CA ASP A 222 13.57 -25.75 -18.03
C ASP A 222 12.54 -25.05 -18.95
N LEU A 223 11.98 -23.91 -18.54
CA LEU A 223 11.04 -23.13 -19.34
C LEU A 223 11.72 -22.55 -20.59
N LYS A 224 11.09 -22.71 -21.73
CA LYS A 224 11.54 -22.11 -23.00
C LYS A 224 10.89 -20.74 -23.18
N VAL A 225 11.39 -19.78 -22.46
CA VAL A 225 10.84 -18.43 -22.41
C VAL A 225 11.31 -17.63 -23.62
N GLN A 226 10.37 -16.90 -24.23
CA GLN A 226 10.63 -15.95 -25.32
C GLN A 226 10.02 -14.59 -24.96
N GLN A 227 10.84 -13.55 -24.97
CA GLN A 227 10.36 -12.17 -24.79
C GLN A 227 9.55 -11.70 -25.99
N ILE A 228 8.51 -10.91 -25.71
CA ILE A 228 7.63 -10.28 -26.70
C ILE A 228 7.73 -8.75 -26.55
N GLY A 229 8.14 -8.09 -27.63
CA GLY A 229 8.36 -6.64 -27.62
C GLY A 229 9.64 -6.22 -26.89
N GLU A 230 9.82 -4.91 -26.74
CA GLU A 230 10.94 -4.32 -26.00
C GLU A 230 10.54 -4.17 -24.53
N PRO A 231 11.47 -4.38 -23.58
CA PRO A 231 11.18 -4.18 -22.16
C PRO A 231 11.07 -2.68 -21.84
N SER A 232 10.14 -2.32 -20.95
CA SER A 232 10.01 -0.97 -20.40
C SER A 232 10.92 -0.83 -19.19
N LEU A 233 11.76 0.20 -19.15
CA LEU A 233 12.68 0.51 -18.07
C LEU A 233 12.24 1.78 -17.33
N SER A 234 12.19 1.73 -16.00
CA SER A 234 11.90 2.90 -15.16
C SER A 234 12.92 3.05 -14.03
N ILE A 235 13.48 4.24 -13.90
CA ILE A 235 14.34 4.58 -12.77
C ILE A 235 13.43 4.98 -11.60
N CYS A 236 13.44 4.20 -10.52
CA CYS A 236 12.68 4.48 -9.30
C CYS A 236 13.43 5.42 -8.38
N GLU A 237 14.74 5.15 -8.20
CA GLU A 237 15.63 5.92 -7.35
C GLU A 237 17.02 6.00 -7.97
N ILE A 238 17.72 7.11 -7.79
CA ILE A 238 19.09 7.28 -8.25
C ILE A 238 19.92 8.06 -7.25
N GLY A 239 21.07 7.50 -6.88
CA GLY A 239 22.09 8.12 -6.06
C GLY A 239 23.40 8.23 -6.83
N LYS A 240 24.42 8.79 -6.18
CA LYS A 240 25.75 8.96 -6.77
C LYS A 240 26.34 7.62 -7.26
N SER A 241 26.28 6.58 -6.45
CA SER A 241 26.79 5.25 -6.79
C SER A 241 25.69 4.20 -6.97
N THR A 242 24.49 4.41 -6.44
CA THR A 242 23.37 3.46 -6.46
C THR A 242 22.30 3.85 -7.46
N ALA A 243 21.54 2.87 -7.91
CA ALA A 243 20.29 3.08 -8.64
C ALA A 243 19.31 1.93 -8.34
N SER A 244 18.01 2.25 -8.33
CA SER A 244 16.93 1.29 -8.32
C SER A 244 16.16 1.42 -9.63
N ILE A 245 16.08 0.33 -10.38
CA ILE A 245 15.52 0.29 -11.74
C ILE A 245 14.50 -0.85 -11.80
N LYS A 246 13.32 -0.54 -12.32
CA LYS A 246 12.24 -1.48 -12.63
C LYS A 246 12.26 -1.79 -14.11
N LEU A 247 12.06 -3.06 -14.48
CA LEU A 247 11.92 -3.51 -15.85
C LEU A 247 10.64 -4.32 -15.98
N GLN A 248 9.80 -4.00 -16.94
CA GLN A 248 8.56 -4.72 -17.24
C GLN A 248 8.61 -5.29 -18.65
N THR A 249 8.15 -6.52 -18.80
CA THR A 249 8.10 -7.19 -20.11
C THR A 249 7.02 -8.25 -20.15
N ILE A 250 6.63 -8.64 -21.36
CA ILE A 250 5.77 -9.79 -21.64
C ILE A 250 6.62 -10.91 -22.18
N VAL A 251 6.40 -12.11 -21.66
CA VAL A 251 7.08 -13.31 -22.18
C VAL A 251 6.07 -14.40 -22.55
N GLN A 252 6.47 -15.27 -23.46
CA GLN A 252 5.70 -16.45 -23.85
C GLN A 252 6.50 -17.72 -23.63
N VAL A 253 5.80 -18.76 -23.18
CA VAL A 253 6.32 -20.13 -23.09
C VAL A 253 5.50 -21.00 -24.03
N LYS A 254 6.17 -21.71 -24.96
CA LYS A 254 5.52 -22.60 -25.92
C LYS A 254 5.79 -24.05 -25.56
N GLU A 255 4.74 -24.76 -25.13
CA GLU A 255 4.79 -26.17 -24.82
C GLU A 255 3.68 -26.95 -25.55
N ASN A 256 4.00 -28.06 -26.17
CA ASN A 256 3.02 -29.00 -26.75
C ASN A 256 1.90 -28.36 -27.59
N LYS A 257 2.15 -27.26 -28.31
CA LYS A 257 1.20 -26.44 -29.10
C LYS A 257 0.34 -25.48 -28.25
N ILE A 258 0.56 -25.39 -27.00
CA ILE A 258 -0.02 -24.36 -26.11
C ILE A 258 0.99 -23.21 -26.01
N THR A 259 0.53 -21.99 -26.03
CA THR A 259 1.35 -20.80 -25.80
C THR A 259 0.78 -20.07 -24.60
N ASN A 260 1.51 -20.13 -23.50
CA ASN A 260 1.17 -19.39 -22.31
C ASN A 260 1.86 -18.04 -22.35
N THR A 261 1.16 -16.98 -21.98
CA THR A 261 1.67 -15.61 -21.95
C THR A 261 1.76 -15.15 -20.51
N TYR A 262 2.87 -14.52 -20.17
CA TYR A 262 3.15 -14.07 -18.80
C TYR A 262 3.51 -12.60 -18.80
N ARG A 263 3.01 -11.88 -17.78
CA ARG A 263 3.52 -10.58 -17.38
C ARG A 263 4.70 -10.81 -16.45
N VAL A 264 5.81 -10.13 -16.70
CA VAL A 264 7.05 -10.23 -15.92
C VAL A 264 7.47 -8.83 -15.50
N GLN A 265 7.79 -8.68 -14.25
CA GLN A 265 8.36 -7.46 -13.68
C GLN A 265 9.63 -7.81 -12.94
N GLU A 266 10.69 -7.05 -13.20
CA GLU A 266 11.98 -7.21 -12.52
C GLU A 266 12.35 -5.90 -11.82
N TYR A 267 12.88 -6.01 -10.63
CA TYR A 267 13.43 -4.90 -9.85
C TYR A 267 14.90 -5.16 -9.59
N PHE A 268 15.72 -4.14 -9.86
CA PHE A 268 17.15 -4.15 -9.65
C PHE A 268 17.55 -3.01 -8.74
N ARG A 269 18.26 -3.32 -7.66
CA ARG A 269 19.03 -2.34 -6.91
C ARG A 269 20.50 -2.61 -7.11
N ILE A 270 21.18 -1.64 -7.69
CA ILE A 270 22.57 -1.77 -8.12
C ILE A 270 23.45 -0.71 -7.48
N ARG A 271 24.72 -1.01 -7.33
CA ARG A 271 25.75 -0.06 -6.92
C ARG A 271 26.95 -0.15 -7.86
N TYR A 272 27.37 0.98 -8.38
CA TYR A 272 28.61 1.11 -9.14
C TYR A 272 29.76 1.56 -8.23
N THR A 273 30.89 0.91 -8.36
CA THR A 273 32.18 1.34 -7.79
C THR A 273 33.14 1.65 -8.94
N THR A 274 34.34 2.14 -8.64
CA THR A 274 35.34 2.49 -9.65
C THR A 274 35.69 1.34 -10.61
N ASP A 275 35.39 0.09 -10.26
CA ASP A 275 35.83 -1.10 -10.98
C ASP A 275 34.67 -1.91 -11.59
N ARG A 276 33.49 -1.94 -10.95
CA ARG A 276 32.39 -2.80 -11.41
C ARG A 276 31.04 -2.43 -10.78
N PHE A 277 29.97 -3.02 -11.36
CA PHE A 277 28.64 -3.06 -10.78
C PHE A 277 28.52 -4.17 -9.73
N TYR A 278 27.73 -3.91 -8.70
CA TYR A 278 27.26 -4.87 -7.70
C TYR A 278 25.74 -4.89 -7.74
N LEU A 279 25.15 -6.07 -7.73
CA LEU A 279 23.73 -6.26 -7.52
C LEU A 279 23.49 -6.29 -6.00
N LEU A 280 22.73 -5.33 -5.49
CA LEU A 280 22.37 -5.24 -4.06
C LEU A 280 21.04 -5.90 -3.75
N ASN A 281 20.14 -5.91 -4.72
CA ASN A 281 18.86 -6.61 -4.66
C ASN A 281 18.39 -6.92 -6.08
N TYR A 282 17.78 -8.06 -6.24
CA TYR A 282 17.08 -8.48 -7.44
C TYR A 282 15.78 -9.16 -7.03
N ASN A 283 14.70 -8.81 -7.71
CA ASN A 283 13.41 -9.47 -7.54
C ASN A 283 12.73 -9.54 -8.90
N ARG A 284 12.18 -10.71 -9.24
CA ARG A 284 11.37 -10.90 -10.44
C ARG A 284 10.03 -11.52 -10.04
N THR A 285 8.94 -10.93 -10.50
CA THR A 285 7.62 -11.54 -10.44
C THR A 285 7.18 -12.00 -11.82
N MET A 286 6.47 -13.12 -11.87
CA MET A 286 5.92 -13.71 -13.09
C MET A 286 4.49 -14.15 -12.85
N GLU A 287 3.58 -13.76 -13.72
CA GLU A 287 2.17 -14.04 -13.60
C GLU A 287 1.60 -14.47 -14.94
N GLU A 288 1.02 -15.68 -14.98
CA GLU A 288 0.38 -16.21 -16.18
C GLU A 288 -0.95 -15.51 -16.43
N MET A 289 -1.13 -15.05 -17.66
CA MET A 289 -2.36 -14.47 -18.15
C MET A 289 -3.30 -15.59 -18.55
N PHE A 290 -4.30 -15.89 -17.72
CA PHE A 290 -5.24 -16.98 -17.96
C PHE A 290 -5.92 -16.87 -19.34
N ALA A 291 -5.86 -17.95 -20.10
CA ALA A 291 -6.48 -18.05 -21.40
C ALA A 291 -7.83 -18.79 -21.33
N MET A 292 -8.88 -18.21 -21.92
CA MET A 292 -10.19 -18.85 -22.01
C MET A 292 -10.18 -19.94 -23.09
N GLU A 293 -9.50 -21.03 -22.85
CA GLU A 293 -9.43 -22.15 -23.78
C GLU A 293 -9.60 -23.50 -23.06
N LYS A 294 -9.84 -24.56 -23.82
CA LYS A 294 -10.13 -25.88 -23.22
C LYS A 294 -8.93 -26.49 -22.50
N SER A 295 -7.74 -26.12 -22.88
CA SER A 295 -6.48 -26.55 -22.23
C SER A 295 -6.34 -26.03 -20.81
N SER A 296 -6.99 -24.91 -20.49
CA SER A 296 -6.99 -24.37 -19.13
C SER A 296 -7.90 -25.14 -18.15
N PHE A 297 -8.50 -26.26 -18.58
CA PHE A 297 -9.38 -27.09 -17.77
C PHE A 297 -8.95 -28.54 -17.78
N ALA A 298 -8.90 -29.14 -16.60
CA ALA A 298 -8.56 -30.56 -16.42
C ALA A 298 -9.42 -31.19 -15.33
N ASN A 299 -10.27 -32.16 -15.68
CA ASN A 299 -11.20 -32.84 -14.76
C ASN A 299 -12.11 -31.86 -14.02
N ASN A 300 -11.90 -31.68 -12.72
CA ASN A 300 -12.60 -30.72 -11.88
C ASN A 300 -11.75 -29.45 -11.55
N LYS A 301 -10.77 -29.12 -12.38
CA LYS A 301 -9.83 -28.03 -12.09
C LYS A 301 -9.80 -26.98 -13.20
N ILE A 302 -9.73 -25.72 -12.77
CA ILE A 302 -9.33 -24.59 -13.61
C ILE A 302 -7.85 -24.32 -13.34
N VAL A 303 -7.02 -24.42 -14.36
CA VAL A 303 -5.56 -24.26 -14.25
C VAL A 303 -5.23 -22.79 -14.51
N LEU A 304 -4.71 -22.10 -13.50
CA LEU A 304 -4.35 -20.70 -13.56
C LEU A 304 -2.85 -20.49 -13.87
N GLY A 305 -2.05 -21.56 -13.76
CA GLY A 305 -0.62 -21.53 -14.03
C GLY A 305 0.22 -20.87 -12.95
N ILE A 306 1.34 -20.27 -13.33
CA ILE A 306 2.26 -19.57 -12.41
C ILE A 306 1.65 -18.23 -12.02
N GLN A 307 1.59 -17.94 -10.71
CA GLN A 307 1.05 -16.72 -10.16
C GLN A 307 2.03 -16.12 -9.16
N LYS A 308 2.06 -14.78 -9.06
CA LYS A 308 2.93 -14.03 -8.14
C LYS A 308 2.37 -13.94 -6.72
N ASP A 309 1.05 -13.91 -6.59
CA ASP A 309 0.30 -13.66 -5.36
C ASP A 309 -0.87 -14.63 -5.20
N ASP A 310 -1.56 -14.51 -4.08
CA ASP A 310 -2.78 -15.26 -3.80
C ASP A 310 -3.89 -14.90 -4.79
N ILE A 311 -4.65 -15.93 -5.15
CA ILE A 311 -5.73 -15.80 -6.12
C ILE A 311 -6.99 -15.33 -5.38
N ARG A 312 -7.61 -14.27 -5.88
CA ARG A 312 -8.90 -13.80 -5.39
C ARG A 312 -10.02 -14.64 -6.00
N MET A 313 -10.84 -15.21 -5.17
CA MET A 313 -11.96 -16.05 -5.57
C MET A 313 -13.15 -15.84 -4.63
N GLU A 314 -14.33 -15.64 -5.20
CA GLU A 314 -15.60 -15.60 -4.51
C GLU A 314 -16.59 -16.60 -5.13
N GLU A 315 -17.44 -17.20 -4.31
CA GLU A 315 -18.43 -18.17 -4.78
C GLU A 315 -19.84 -17.85 -4.28
N SER A 316 -20.85 -18.33 -5.01
CA SER A 316 -22.22 -18.28 -4.53
C SER A 316 -22.44 -19.21 -3.32
N GLU A 317 -23.47 -18.98 -2.50
CA GLU A 317 -23.75 -19.79 -1.29
C GLU A 317 -23.76 -21.30 -1.58
N GLY A 318 -24.26 -21.71 -2.74
CA GLY A 318 -24.29 -23.11 -3.19
C GLY A 318 -22.98 -23.60 -3.84
N GLY A 319 -22.03 -22.74 -4.11
CA GLY A 319 -20.75 -23.06 -4.75
C GLY A 319 -20.85 -23.48 -6.22
N ASN A 320 -22.00 -23.23 -6.89
CA ASN A 320 -22.20 -23.58 -8.29
C ASN A 320 -21.71 -22.50 -9.24
N ILE A 321 -21.63 -21.28 -8.75
CA ILE A 321 -21.13 -20.11 -9.46
C ILE A 321 -19.89 -19.65 -8.71
N LEU A 322 -18.81 -19.44 -9.42
CA LEU A 322 -17.62 -18.82 -8.84
C LEU A 322 -17.13 -17.70 -9.75
N ALA A 323 -16.56 -16.68 -9.15
CA ALA A 323 -15.81 -15.65 -9.85
C ALA A 323 -14.37 -15.65 -9.33
N PHE A 324 -13.40 -15.36 -10.20
CA PHE A 324 -11.99 -15.30 -9.82
C PHE A 324 -11.24 -14.20 -10.58
N GLY A 325 -10.26 -13.62 -9.91
CA GLY A 325 -9.34 -12.64 -10.46
C GLY A 325 -8.07 -13.30 -11.00
N ASN A 326 -7.53 -12.79 -12.10
CA ASN A 326 -6.23 -13.20 -12.61
C ASN A 326 -5.61 -12.08 -13.46
N ALA A 327 -4.43 -11.62 -13.09
CA ALA A 327 -3.66 -10.61 -13.83
C ALA A 327 -4.48 -9.35 -14.20
N GLY A 328 -5.25 -8.80 -13.24
CA GLY A 328 -6.12 -7.64 -13.46
C GLY A 328 -7.38 -7.90 -14.29
N ARG A 329 -7.81 -9.17 -14.39
CA ARG A 329 -9.01 -9.60 -15.11
C ARG A 329 -9.97 -10.31 -14.17
N ILE A 330 -11.25 -10.32 -14.51
CA ILE A 330 -12.28 -11.06 -13.77
C ILE A 330 -12.97 -12.06 -14.69
N TYR A 331 -13.11 -13.28 -14.18
CA TYR A 331 -13.80 -14.37 -14.82
C TYR A 331 -14.93 -14.89 -13.93
N SER A 332 -16.03 -15.36 -14.51
CA SER A 332 -17.07 -16.07 -13.79
C SER A 332 -17.35 -17.42 -14.46
N TYR A 333 -17.31 -18.49 -13.67
CA TYR A 333 -17.66 -19.85 -14.10
C TYR A 333 -18.96 -20.30 -13.47
N ASN A 334 -19.94 -20.65 -14.33
CA ASN A 334 -21.21 -21.23 -13.94
C ASN A 334 -21.18 -22.74 -14.22
N ALA A 335 -21.09 -23.56 -13.15
CA ALA A 335 -21.00 -25.01 -13.26
C ALA A 335 -22.30 -25.66 -13.76
N ASP A 336 -23.48 -25.09 -13.48
CA ASP A 336 -24.77 -25.62 -13.89
C ASP A 336 -25.00 -25.43 -15.38
N GLU A 337 -24.54 -24.35 -15.96
CA GLU A 337 -24.64 -24.04 -17.39
C GLU A 337 -23.39 -24.38 -18.18
N ASN A 338 -22.31 -24.79 -17.50
CA ASN A 338 -20.97 -25.04 -18.04
C ASN A 338 -20.48 -23.88 -18.92
N LYS A 339 -20.52 -22.67 -18.36
CA LYS A 339 -20.15 -21.41 -19.00
C LYS A 339 -19.03 -20.72 -18.24
N LEU A 340 -18.02 -20.24 -18.97
CA LEU A 340 -17.02 -19.29 -18.45
C LEU A 340 -17.19 -17.97 -19.18
N ALA A 341 -17.37 -16.89 -18.43
CA ALA A 341 -17.44 -15.53 -18.94
C ALA A 341 -16.24 -14.72 -18.44
N GLN A 342 -15.59 -13.96 -19.34
CA GLN A 342 -14.60 -12.95 -18.97
C GLN A 342 -15.33 -11.64 -18.72
N LEU A 343 -15.59 -11.30 -17.46
CA LEU A 343 -16.41 -10.16 -17.09
C LEU A 343 -15.70 -8.83 -17.33
N PHE A 344 -14.37 -8.79 -17.10
CA PHE A 344 -13.57 -7.60 -17.27
C PHE A 344 -12.13 -7.93 -17.68
N ALA A 345 -11.55 -7.08 -18.55
CA ALA A 345 -10.13 -7.05 -18.88
C ALA A 345 -9.75 -5.73 -19.56
N PHE A 346 -8.69 -5.08 -19.11
CA PHE A 346 -8.06 -4.00 -19.89
C PHE A 346 -7.21 -4.57 -21.04
N ALA A 347 -6.50 -5.66 -20.79
CA ALA A 347 -5.64 -6.32 -21.74
C ALA A 347 -6.10 -7.75 -22.03
N ASP A 348 -6.01 -8.16 -23.28
CA ASP A 348 -6.23 -9.55 -23.70
C ASP A 348 -4.91 -10.27 -23.92
N ALA A 349 -4.92 -11.62 -23.88
CA ALA A 349 -3.73 -12.42 -24.12
C ALA A 349 -3.13 -12.21 -25.53
N ASP A 350 -3.94 -11.79 -26.50
CA ASP A 350 -3.54 -11.52 -27.89
C ASP A 350 -3.28 -10.05 -28.18
N ASN A 351 -3.48 -9.15 -27.17
CA ASN A 351 -3.31 -7.71 -27.32
C ASN A 351 -2.15 -7.23 -26.43
N PHE A 352 -1.02 -6.90 -27.08
CA PHE A 352 0.21 -6.42 -26.43
C PHE A 352 0.34 -4.88 -26.51
N ASP A 353 -0.76 -4.17 -26.46
CA ASP A 353 -0.74 -2.70 -26.41
C ASP A 353 -0.25 -2.25 -25.02
N VAL A 354 0.88 -1.57 -24.99
CA VAL A 354 1.54 -1.06 -23.77
C VAL A 354 0.55 -0.26 -22.89
N ARG A 355 -0.38 0.48 -23.48
CA ARG A 355 -1.39 1.26 -22.76
C ARG A 355 -2.33 0.40 -21.92
N THR A 356 -2.60 -0.83 -22.35
CA THR A 356 -3.52 -1.75 -21.67
C THR A 356 -2.84 -2.58 -20.58
N TYR A 357 -1.50 -2.60 -20.54
CA TYR A 357 -0.70 -3.36 -19.58
C TYR A 357 -0.20 -2.54 -18.39
N TYR A 358 -0.50 -1.25 -18.34
CA TYR A 358 -0.13 -0.44 -17.20
C TYR A 358 -0.77 -1.00 -15.93
N ASP A 359 0.06 -1.35 -14.94
CA ASP A 359 -0.31 -2.17 -13.78
C ASP A 359 -0.75 -1.38 -12.54
N CYS A 360 -1.08 -0.09 -12.73
CA CYS A 360 -1.52 0.78 -11.64
C CYS A 360 -3.04 0.70 -11.40
N ASN A 361 -3.59 -0.51 -11.49
CA ASN A 361 -4.99 -0.82 -11.23
C ASN A 361 -5.16 -2.25 -10.73
N ASP A 362 -6.29 -2.52 -10.11
CA ASP A 362 -6.66 -3.85 -9.65
C ASP A 362 -8.18 -4.06 -9.75
N VAL A 363 -8.61 -5.28 -9.46
CA VAL A 363 -10.00 -5.70 -9.53
C VAL A 363 -10.40 -6.42 -8.23
N LYS A 364 -11.64 -6.21 -7.76
CA LYS A 364 -12.18 -6.93 -6.60
C LYS A 364 -13.59 -7.44 -6.90
N ILE A 365 -13.83 -8.71 -6.57
CA ILE A 365 -15.16 -9.32 -6.65
C ILE A 365 -15.87 -8.95 -5.35
N LEU A 366 -17.08 -8.38 -5.47
CA LEU A 366 -17.83 -7.90 -4.32
C LEU A 366 -18.94 -8.86 -3.89
N ASN A 367 -19.57 -9.52 -4.86
CA ASN A 367 -20.66 -10.48 -4.58
C ASN A 367 -20.91 -11.40 -5.78
N VAL A 368 -21.23 -12.68 -5.50
CA VAL A 368 -21.60 -13.68 -6.51
C VAL A 368 -22.99 -14.25 -6.15
N GLU A 369 -23.97 -14.01 -7.00
CA GLU A 369 -25.35 -14.47 -6.80
C GLU A 369 -25.58 -15.89 -7.36
N GLU A 370 -26.53 -16.62 -6.78
CA GLU A 370 -26.93 -17.97 -7.24
C GLU A 370 -27.49 -18.02 -8.68
N ASN A 371 -27.96 -16.90 -9.20
CA ASN A 371 -28.43 -16.77 -10.58
C ASN A 371 -27.32 -16.54 -11.61
N GLY A 372 -26.06 -16.43 -11.14
CA GLY A 372 -24.88 -16.19 -11.95
C GLY A 372 -24.53 -14.72 -12.17
N ASN A 373 -25.26 -13.78 -11.57
CA ASN A 373 -24.88 -12.37 -11.60
C ASN A 373 -23.71 -12.13 -10.66
N VAL A 374 -22.85 -11.15 -10.99
CA VAL A 374 -21.66 -10.82 -10.23
C VAL A 374 -21.54 -9.31 -10.10
N SER A 375 -21.39 -8.84 -8.86
CA SER A 375 -20.96 -7.46 -8.58
C SER A 375 -19.47 -7.44 -8.39
N PHE A 376 -18.79 -6.51 -9.04
CA PHE A 376 -17.35 -6.35 -8.96
C PHE A 376 -16.94 -4.89 -9.12
N MET A 377 -15.71 -4.57 -8.77
CA MET A 377 -15.15 -3.25 -9.04
C MET A 377 -13.80 -3.35 -9.71
N VAL A 378 -13.48 -2.31 -10.48
CA VAL A 378 -12.16 -2.00 -11.04
C VAL A 378 -11.72 -0.70 -10.42
N TYR A 379 -10.48 -0.62 -9.93
CA TYR A 379 -10.02 0.57 -9.22
C TYR A 379 -8.55 0.85 -9.52
N GLY A 380 -8.17 2.12 -9.36
CA GLY A 380 -6.89 2.63 -9.76
C GLY A 380 -6.95 3.43 -11.06
N TYR A 381 -5.91 3.35 -11.89
CA TYR A 381 -5.84 4.03 -13.18
C TYR A 381 -6.60 3.25 -14.26
N MET A 382 -7.47 3.93 -15.00
CA MET A 382 -8.28 3.31 -16.05
C MET A 382 -7.53 3.32 -17.39
N ASN A 383 -7.03 2.14 -17.79
CA ASN A 383 -6.17 2.00 -18.97
C ASN A 383 -6.88 2.25 -20.30
N ARG A 384 -8.16 2.02 -20.37
CA ARG A 384 -9.04 2.25 -21.52
C ARG A 384 -10.50 2.31 -21.11
N GLY A 385 -11.40 2.52 -22.04
CA GLY A 385 -12.83 2.54 -21.77
C GLY A 385 -13.37 3.96 -21.62
N THR A 386 -14.52 4.10 -20.95
CA THR A 386 -15.21 5.39 -20.77
C THR A 386 -14.40 6.36 -19.91
N HIS A 387 -13.64 5.82 -18.96
CA HIS A 387 -12.85 6.57 -17.98
C HIS A 387 -11.34 6.55 -18.26
N GLU A 388 -10.95 6.29 -19.51
CA GLU A 388 -9.53 6.21 -19.88
C GLU A 388 -8.73 7.43 -19.39
N GLY A 389 -7.64 7.18 -18.66
CA GLY A 389 -6.77 8.22 -18.11
C GLY A 389 -7.28 8.86 -16.80
N GLU A 390 -8.40 8.39 -16.27
CA GLU A 390 -8.90 8.80 -14.94
C GLU A 390 -8.44 7.80 -13.87
N VAL A 391 -8.39 8.24 -12.63
CA VAL A 391 -8.18 7.39 -11.45
C VAL A 391 -9.47 7.36 -10.64
N GLY A 392 -9.87 6.19 -10.18
CA GLY A 392 -11.08 6.05 -9.40
C GLY A 392 -11.51 4.61 -9.20
N ILE A 393 -12.77 4.43 -8.83
CA ILE A 393 -13.42 3.14 -8.59
C ILE A 393 -14.60 3.00 -9.54
N GLU A 394 -14.54 2.08 -10.47
CA GLU A 394 -15.64 1.70 -11.37
C GLU A 394 -16.34 0.47 -10.78
N VAL A 395 -17.57 0.65 -10.27
CA VAL A 395 -18.40 -0.44 -9.75
C VAL A 395 -19.27 -0.98 -10.87
N CYS A 396 -19.16 -2.28 -11.12
CA CYS A 396 -19.82 -2.97 -12.23
C CYS A 396 -20.74 -4.10 -11.75
N TYR A 397 -21.78 -4.35 -12.53
CA TYR A 397 -22.70 -5.46 -12.34
C TYR A 397 -22.81 -6.30 -13.62
N TYR A 398 -22.46 -7.57 -13.52
CA TYR A 398 -22.65 -8.54 -14.59
C TYR A 398 -24.02 -9.20 -14.50
N ASN A 399 -24.80 -9.11 -15.58
CA ASN A 399 -26.05 -9.82 -15.72
C ASN A 399 -25.81 -11.10 -16.56
N SER A 400 -25.86 -12.25 -15.92
CA SER A 400 -25.59 -13.55 -16.53
C SER A 400 -26.59 -13.92 -17.60
N LEU A 401 -27.88 -13.56 -17.43
CA LEU A 401 -28.97 -13.87 -18.39
C LEU A 401 -28.79 -13.08 -19.69
N MET A 402 -28.46 -11.80 -19.58
CA MET A 402 -28.30 -10.91 -20.73
C MET A 402 -26.89 -10.98 -21.31
N ASN A 403 -25.94 -11.54 -20.58
CA ASN A 403 -24.50 -11.51 -20.85
C ASN A 403 -23.99 -10.08 -21.09
N THR A 404 -24.28 -9.19 -20.15
CA THR A 404 -23.90 -7.78 -20.21
C THR A 404 -23.26 -7.35 -18.90
N VAL A 405 -22.29 -6.45 -18.98
CA VAL A 405 -21.71 -5.72 -17.85
C VAL A 405 -22.23 -4.30 -17.87
N GLU A 406 -22.71 -3.83 -16.75
CA GLU A 406 -23.30 -2.52 -16.54
C GLU A 406 -22.47 -1.76 -15.50
N GLU A 407 -21.96 -0.57 -15.86
CA GLU A 407 -21.37 0.35 -14.92
C GLU A 407 -22.46 0.90 -13.99
N GLN A 408 -22.31 0.71 -12.68
CA GLN A 408 -23.25 1.20 -11.69
C GLN A 408 -22.92 2.61 -11.22
N ILE A 409 -21.64 2.87 -10.95
CA ILE A 409 -21.13 4.18 -10.51
C ILE A 409 -19.62 4.24 -10.74
N PHE A 410 -19.12 5.44 -11.07
CA PHE A 410 -17.70 5.77 -11.05
C PHE A 410 -17.42 6.77 -9.92
N ILE A 411 -16.52 6.44 -9.01
CA ILE A 411 -16.09 7.28 -7.88
C ILE A 411 -14.73 7.84 -8.24
N GLU A 412 -14.63 9.17 -8.31
CA GLU A 412 -13.42 9.87 -8.71
C GLU A 412 -12.38 9.90 -7.59
N TYR A 413 -11.11 9.83 -7.96
CA TYR A 413 -9.98 9.98 -7.05
C TYR A 413 -8.86 10.77 -7.75
N ASP A 414 -8.25 11.73 -7.06
CA ASP A 414 -7.31 12.69 -7.65
C ASP A 414 -5.86 12.56 -7.15
N LYS A 415 -5.61 11.59 -6.26
CA LYS A 415 -4.28 11.29 -5.71
C LYS A 415 -3.67 10.06 -6.37
N SER A 416 -2.50 9.63 -5.90
CA SER A 416 -1.82 8.46 -6.44
C SER A 416 -2.72 7.22 -6.43
N PRO A 417 -2.89 6.53 -7.57
CA PRO A 417 -3.67 5.29 -7.63
C PRO A 417 -3.13 4.22 -6.67
N TRP A 418 -1.85 4.21 -6.34
CA TRP A 418 -1.26 3.27 -5.38
C TRP A 418 -1.83 3.40 -3.97
N ILE A 419 -2.20 4.61 -3.52
CA ILE A 419 -2.86 4.81 -2.23
C ILE A 419 -4.26 4.18 -2.27
N LEU A 420 -4.99 4.42 -3.35
CA LEU A 420 -6.32 3.86 -3.54
C LEU A 420 -6.28 2.32 -3.55
N LEU A 421 -5.27 1.72 -4.22
CA LEU A 421 -5.08 0.27 -4.23
C LEU A 421 -4.90 -0.29 -2.81
N GLN A 422 -4.05 0.32 -1.99
CA GLN A 422 -3.80 -0.11 -0.60
C GLN A 422 -5.05 0.04 0.29
N ASP A 423 -5.75 1.15 0.18
CA ASP A 423 -6.94 1.42 0.99
C ASP A 423 -8.09 0.45 0.65
N LEU A 424 -8.36 0.21 -0.65
CA LEU A 424 -9.45 -0.67 -1.09
C LEU A 424 -9.14 -2.16 -0.91
N ASP A 425 -7.88 -2.54 -0.92
CA ASP A 425 -7.48 -3.90 -0.53
C ASP A 425 -7.85 -4.16 0.94
N LYS A 426 -7.69 -3.15 1.81
CA LYS A 426 -8.04 -3.24 3.23
C LYS A 426 -9.55 -3.27 3.47
N LEU A 427 -10.34 -2.45 2.76
CA LEU A 427 -11.80 -2.47 2.87
C LEU A 427 -12.48 -2.06 1.58
N ALA A 428 -13.24 -3.02 0.99
CA ALA A 428 -14.27 -2.74 0.00
C ALA A 428 -15.34 -3.84 0.08
N TYR A 429 -16.53 -3.50 0.55
CA TYR A 429 -17.63 -4.42 0.81
C TYR A 429 -18.94 -3.86 0.28
N ILE A 430 -19.78 -4.69 -0.34
CA ILE A 430 -21.14 -4.35 -0.74
C ILE A 430 -22.15 -5.14 0.09
N ASN A 431 -23.11 -4.46 0.69
CA ASN A 431 -24.13 -5.09 1.50
C ASN A 431 -25.35 -5.53 0.67
N LYS A 432 -26.31 -6.20 1.32
CA LYS A 432 -27.56 -6.68 0.68
C LYS A 432 -28.49 -5.55 0.19
N ASN A 433 -28.28 -4.33 0.65
CA ASN A 433 -29.03 -3.13 0.25
C ASN A 433 -28.42 -2.43 -0.98
N ASN A 434 -27.38 -3.02 -1.59
CA ASN A 434 -26.60 -2.42 -2.67
C ASN A 434 -25.89 -1.11 -2.24
N GLU A 435 -25.41 -1.07 -0.99
CA GLU A 435 -24.60 0.00 -0.43
C GLU A 435 -23.14 -0.47 -0.38
N LEU A 436 -22.24 0.31 -0.97
CA LEU A 436 -20.81 0.05 -1.01
C LEU A 436 -20.12 0.75 0.16
N PHE A 437 -19.33 0.01 0.91
CA PHE A 437 -18.44 0.52 1.96
C PHE A 437 -17.00 0.44 1.49
N VAL A 438 -16.27 1.53 1.52
CA VAL A 438 -14.88 1.62 1.10
C VAL A 438 -14.05 2.44 2.08
N LEU A 439 -12.80 2.04 2.27
CA LEU A 439 -11.80 2.86 2.92
C LEU A 439 -11.11 3.72 1.85
N MET A 440 -11.04 5.01 2.08
CA MET A 440 -10.23 5.95 1.27
C MET A 440 -9.68 7.04 2.19
N ASP A 441 -8.38 7.28 2.11
CA ASP A 441 -7.69 8.36 2.82
C ASP A 441 -7.94 8.38 4.34
N GLY A 442 -8.02 7.19 4.97
CA GLY A 442 -8.27 7.08 6.41
C GLY A 442 -9.72 7.40 6.83
N ALA A 443 -10.66 7.32 5.90
CA ALA A 443 -12.08 7.43 6.17
C ALA A 443 -12.87 6.27 5.54
N VAL A 444 -13.87 5.77 6.25
CA VAL A 444 -14.82 4.80 5.72
C VAL A 444 -16.03 5.53 5.16
N TYR A 445 -16.26 5.33 3.87
CA TYR A 445 -17.42 5.87 3.16
C TYR A 445 -18.44 4.78 2.92
N LYS A 446 -19.71 5.13 3.11
CA LYS A 446 -20.86 4.37 2.66
C LYS A 446 -21.46 5.05 1.44
N ILE A 447 -21.59 4.35 0.34
CA ILE A 447 -22.08 4.85 -0.95
C ILE A 447 -23.30 4.05 -1.36
N ASP A 448 -24.45 4.73 -1.38
CA ASP A 448 -25.68 4.19 -1.94
C ASP A 448 -25.60 4.29 -3.48
N ILE A 449 -25.45 3.13 -4.12
CA ILE A 449 -25.22 3.02 -5.57
C ILE A 449 -26.45 3.51 -6.36
N GLU A 450 -27.67 3.28 -5.87
CA GLU A 450 -28.90 3.66 -6.58
C GLU A 450 -29.10 5.18 -6.55
N SER A 451 -28.94 5.80 -5.38
CA SER A 451 -29.12 7.25 -5.21
C SER A 451 -27.88 8.06 -5.55
N GLN A 452 -26.72 7.43 -5.75
CA GLN A 452 -25.42 8.06 -6.00
C GLN A 452 -25.00 9.03 -4.89
N LYS A 453 -25.21 8.66 -3.63
CA LYS A 453 -24.87 9.46 -2.48
C LYS A 453 -23.86 8.76 -1.61
N GLY A 454 -22.78 9.50 -1.30
CA GLY A 454 -21.80 9.11 -0.30
C GLY A 454 -22.12 9.70 1.07
N THR A 455 -21.83 8.96 2.12
CA THR A 455 -21.86 9.43 3.51
C THR A 455 -20.63 8.89 4.23
N THR A 456 -19.96 9.72 5.02
CA THR A 456 -18.82 9.29 5.83
C THR A 456 -19.33 8.60 7.10
N ILE A 457 -18.88 7.38 7.35
CA ILE A 457 -19.19 6.61 8.57
C ILE A 457 -18.24 7.03 9.69
N VAL A 458 -16.96 7.07 9.42
CA VAL A 458 -15.89 7.46 10.33
C VAL A 458 -14.73 8.04 9.53
N SER A 459 -14.03 9.01 10.09
CA SER A 459 -12.84 9.64 9.48
C SER A 459 -11.73 9.83 10.51
N GLY A 460 -10.52 10.17 10.04
CA GLY A 460 -9.35 10.33 10.89
C GLY A 460 -8.86 9.00 11.46
N LEU A 461 -9.11 7.92 10.75
CA LEU A 461 -8.66 6.58 11.14
C LEU A 461 -7.15 6.46 11.03
N ARG A 462 -6.58 5.84 12.05
CA ARG A 462 -5.19 5.44 12.07
C ARG A 462 -5.08 3.96 11.69
N GLU A 463 -4.00 3.61 11.00
CA GLU A 463 -3.80 2.23 10.49
C GLU A 463 -3.75 1.18 11.62
N ASP A 464 -3.27 1.56 12.80
CA ASP A 464 -3.12 0.70 13.98
C ASP A 464 -4.35 0.67 14.90
N ASP A 465 -5.37 1.50 14.62
CA ASP A 465 -6.60 1.59 15.39
C ASP A 465 -7.85 1.13 14.60
N PHE A 466 -7.67 0.72 13.33
CA PHE A 466 -8.73 0.27 12.44
C PHE A 466 -8.43 -1.11 11.84
N TYR A 467 -9.32 -2.04 12.04
CA TYR A 467 -9.20 -3.41 11.52
C TYR A 467 -10.49 -3.87 10.86
N VAL A 468 -10.32 -4.78 9.90
CA VAL A 468 -11.40 -5.36 9.09
C VAL A 468 -11.36 -6.87 9.21
N SER A 469 -12.52 -7.53 9.29
CA SER A 469 -12.63 -8.99 9.32
C SER A 469 -12.27 -9.61 7.97
N GLN A 470 -11.99 -10.91 7.96
CA GLN A 470 -11.48 -11.61 6.78
C GLN A 470 -12.39 -11.51 5.53
N ASN A 471 -13.70 -11.39 5.73
CA ASN A 471 -14.68 -11.26 4.64
C ASN A 471 -15.16 -9.81 4.42
N ASP A 472 -14.45 -8.82 4.91
CA ASP A 472 -14.75 -7.39 4.85
C ASP A 472 -16.12 -6.99 5.46
N ARG A 473 -16.81 -7.90 6.15
CA ARG A 473 -18.18 -7.68 6.66
C ARG A 473 -18.23 -6.93 7.99
N VAL A 474 -17.23 -7.10 8.82
CA VAL A 474 -17.18 -6.50 10.16
C VAL A 474 -15.94 -5.63 10.28
N VAL A 475 -16.12 -4.44 10.82
CA VAL A 475 -15.01 -3.51 11.06
C VAL A 475 -14.98 -3.09 12.52
N VAL A 476 -13.79 -2.79 13.04
CA VAL A 476 -13.61 -2.22 14.37
C VAL A 476 -12.66 -1.04 14.30
N TRP A 477 -13.00 0.02 15.03
CA TRP A 477 -12.10 1.17 15.23
C TRP A 477 -12.14 1.65 16.67
N GLN A 478 -11.08 2.32 17.08
CA GLN A 478 -10.99 2.98 18.37
C GLN A 478 -11.36 4.46 18.21
N ASP A 479 -12.23 4.95 19.07
CA ASP A 479 -12.57 6.37 19.13
C ASP A 479 -11.67 7.16 20.10
N ALA A 480 -11.84 8.49 20.14
CA ALA A 480 -11.05 9.36 21.01
C ALA A 480 -11.26 9.10 22.52
N ASP A 481 -12.35 8.45 22.91
CA ASP A 481 -12.68 8.10 24.29
C ASP A 481 -12.19 6.70 24.70
N ASN A 482 -11.33 6.08 23.89
CA ASN A 482 -10.85 4.71 24.05
C ASN A 482 -11.96 3.64 24.07
N VAL A 483 -13.08 3.93 23.43
CA VAL A 483 -14.15 2.96 23.17
C VAL A 483 -13.89 2.32 21.82
N LEU A 484 -14.00 0.99 21.73
CA LEU A 484 -13.97 0.32 20.45
C LEU A 484 -15.39 0.24 19.89
N THR A 485 -15.55 0.72 18.67
CA THR A 485 -16.80 0.57 17.93
C THR A 485 -16.66 -0.55 16.94
N LEU A 486 -17.41 -1.63 17.13
CA LEU A 486 -17.57 -2.75 16.21
C LEU A 486 -18.81 -2.51 15.36
N MET A 487 -18.69 -2.61 14.05
CA MET A 487 -19.82 -2.41 13.12
C MET A 487 -19.91 -3.58 12.14
N ASN A 488 -21.11 -4.14 12.00
CA ASN A 488 -21.44 -5.08 10.94
C ASN A 488 -21.95 -4.29 9.72
N LEU A 489 -21.21 -4.29 8.63
CA LEU A 489 -21.53 -3.51 7.41
C LEU A 489 -22.76 -4.03 6.66
N ASN A 490 -23.12 -5.30 6.86
CA ASN A 490 -24.30 -5.87 6.21
C ASN A 490 -25.61 -5.47 6.89
N THR A 491 -25.62 -5.35 8.24
CA THR A 491 -26.80 -4.98 9.02
C THR A 491 -26.77 -3.54 9.49
N GLU A 492 -25.64 -2.88 9.41
CA GLU A 492 -25.32 -1.55 9.98
C GLU A 492 -25.47 -1.48 11.51
N GLU A 493 -25.55 -2.63 12.17
CA GLU A 493 -25.60 -2.67 13.64
C GLU A 493 -24.21 -2.36 14.20
N THR A 494 -24.18 -1.54 15.23
CA THR A 494 -22.96 -1.16 15.94
C THR A 494 -22.97 -1.63 17.37
N LEU A 495 -21.83 -2.11 17.87
CA LEU A 495 -21.61 -2.52 19.24
C LEU A 495 -20.43 -1.73 19.84
N ALA A 496 -20.69 -0.99 20.91
CA ALA A 496 -19.62 -0.30 21.64
C ALA A 496 -18.99 -1.27 22.67
N LEU A 497 -17.73 -1.61 22.47
CA LEU A 497 -16.95 -2.42 23.40
C LEU A 497 -16.24 -1.49 24.37
N ARG A 498 -16.61 -1.61 25.67
CA ARG A 498 -16.07 -0.78 26.73
C ARG A 498 -15.39 -1.64 27.76
N ALA A 499 -14.24 -1.21 28.23
CA ALA A 499 -13.60 -1.75 29.41
C ALA A 499 -14.27 -1.19 30.70
N GLY A 500 -13.83 -1.63 31.86
CA GLY A 500 -14.25 -1.10 33.15
C GLY A 500 -13.92 0.40 33.32
N GLU A 501 -14.47 1.02 34.38
CA GLU A 501 -14.26 2.47 34.61
C GLU A 501 -12.79 2.89 34.75
N SER A 502 -11.93 1.96 35.20
CA SER A 502 -10.49 2.18 35.37
C SER A 502 -9.65 1.39 34.34
N GLU A 503 -10.20 1.10 33.19
CA GLU A 503 -9.56 0.28 32.14
C GLU A 503 -9.66 0.93 30.77
N TYR A 504 -8.65 0.68 29.93
CA TYR A 504 -8.63 1.01 28.51
C TYR A 504 -8.66 -0.24 27.64
N CYS A 505 -9.31 -0.16 26.46
CA CYS A 505 -9.27 -1.17 25.42
C CYS A 505 -8.36 -0.72 24.27
N LYS A 506 -7.73 -1.70 23.60
CA LYS A 506 -7.01 -1.52 22.34
C LYS A 506 -7.33 -2.66 21.39
N PRO A 507 -7.69 -2.39 20.11
CA PRO A 507 -7.92 -3.44 19.13
C PRO A 507 -6.58 -4.06 18.72
N ILE A 508 -6.62 -5.37 18.36
CA ILE A 508 -5.46 -6.11 17.86
C ILE A 508 -5.74 -6.62 16.44
N GLY A 509 -7.00 -6.91 16.12
CA GLY A 509 -7.40 -7.39 14.81
C GLY A 509 -8.60 -8.33 14.89
N PHE A 510 -8.72 -9.17 13.85
CA PHE A 510 -9.76 -10.20 13.77
C PHE A 510 -9.13 -11.59 13.60
N MET A 511 -9.73 -12.57 14.24
CA MET A 511 -9.53 -13.99 13.94
C MET A 511 -10.79 -14.48 13.22
N ASN A 512 -10.75 -14.56 11.90
CA ASN A 512 -11.90 -14.66 11.00
C ASN A 512 -12.86 -13.47 11.17
N GLU A 513 -14.05 -13.69 11.75
CA GLU A 513 -15.07 -12.66 11.99
C GLU A 513 -15.10 -12.15 13.44
N ASP A 514 -14.28 -12.73 14.31
CA ASP A 514 -14.27 -12.45 15.74
C ASP A 514 -13.21 -11.41 16.09
N VAL A 515 -13.63 -10.33 16.75
CA VAL A 515 -12.73 -9.25 17.14
C VAL A 515 -11.81 -9.65 18.28
N VAL A 516 -10.53 -9.31 18.18
CA VAL A 516 -9.51 -9.51 19.21
C VAL A 516 -9.08 -8.15 19.75
N TYR A 517 -9.19 -7.99 21.06
CA TYR A 517 -8.75 -6.74 21.71
C TYR A 517 -8.16 -6.99 23.10
N GLY A 518 -7.26 -6.10 23.50
CA GLY A 518 -6.60 -6.12 24.80
C GLY A 518 -7.19 -5.09 25.77
N ILE A 519 -7.10 -5.38 27.06
CA ILE A 519 -7.51 -4.50 28.15
C ILE A 519 -6.31 -4.24 29.06
N SER A 520 -6.08 -2.96 29.37
CA SER A 520 -5.09 -2.50 30.34
C SER A 520 -5.73 -1.66 31.44
N ASN A 521 -5.17 -1.63 32.67
CA ASN A 521 -5.58 -0.64 33.65
C ASN A 521 -5.09 0.76 33.22
N VAL A 522 -5.91 1.77 33.45
CA VAL A 522 -5.57 3.17 33.17
C VAL A 522 -4.24 3.58 33.83
N GLN A 523 -4.02 3.16 35.08
CA GLN A 523 -2.80 3.46 35.86
C GLN A 523 -1.54 2.75 35.32
N ASP A 524 -1.66 1.68 34.54
CA ASP A 524 -0.55 0.91 33.97
C ASP A 524 -0.19 1.45 32.57
N VAL A 525 -1.13 2.13 31.91
CA VAL A 525 -0.85 2.81 30.63
C VAL A 525 -0.03 4.08 30.95
N SER A 526 1.12 4.17 30.37
CA SER A 526 2.01 5.30 30.62
C SER A 526 2.64 5.80 29.32
N VAL A 527 2.95 7.09 29.34
CA VAL A 527 3.79 7.70 28.30
C VAL A 527 5.06 8.14 29.00
N ASP A 528 6.20 7.68 28.54
CA ASP A 528 7.46 8.03 29.13
C ASP A 528 7.90 9.47 28.77
N LYS A 529 9.04 9.93 29.32
CA LYS A 529 9.56 11.28 29.03
C LYS A 529 9.95 11.49 27.56
N MET A 530 10.17 10.43 26.80
CA MET A 530 10.43 10.51 25.35
C MET A 530 9.15 10.71 24.54
N GLY A 531 8.00 10.32 25.07
CA GLY A 531 6.71 10.31 24.39
C GLY A 531 6.23 8.90 23.99
N THR A 532 7.05 7.88 24.26
CA THR A 532 6.74 6.49 23.93
C THR A 532 5.60 5.97 24.80
N SER A 533 4.53 5.51 24.17
CA SER A 533 3.38 4.93 24.87
C SER A 533 3.63 3.45 25.19
N VAL A 534 3.36 3.06 26.43
CA VAL A 534 3.41 1.68 26.92
C VAL A 534 2.01 1.27 27.32
N PHE A 535 1.47 0.25 26.66
CA PHE A 535 0.12 -0.27 26.87
C PHE A 535 0.20 -1.75 27.28
N PRO A 536 0.46 -2.05 28.57
CA PRO A 536 0.59 -3.41 29.07
C PRO A 536 -0.79 -4.04 29.28
N MET A 537 -1.21 -4.90 28.36
CA MET A 537 -2.51 -5.55 28.40
C MET A 537 -2.51 -6.67 29.47
N LYS A 538 -3.31 -6.50 30.51
CA LYS A 538 -3.49 -7.54 31.55
C LYS A 538 -4.42 -8.67 31.11
N LYS A 539 -5.23 -8.43 30.08
CA LYS A 539 -6.27 -9.32 29.62
C LYS A 539 -6.48 -9.16 28.12
N LEU A 540 -6.73 -10.24 27.43
CA LEU A 540 -7.08 -10.26 26.02
C LEU A 540 -8.41 -10.99 25.84
N ILE A 541 -9.26 -10.47 24.96
CA ILE A 541 -10.60 -10.99 24.70
C ILE A 541 -10.75 -11.27 23.21
N ILE A 542 -11.33 -12.43 22.90
CA ILE A 542 -11.85 -12.77 21.57
C ILE A 542 -13.36 -12.76 21.68
N GLN A 543 -14.03 -11.96 20.87
CA GLN A 543 -15.47 -11.68 20.97
C GLN A 543 -16.13 -11.72 19.60
N ALA A 544 -17.27 -12.42 19.53
CA ALA A 544 -18.06 -12.49 18.31
C ALA A 544 -18.84 -11.19 18.05
N GLU A 545 -19.25 -10.98 16.80
CA GLU A 545 -20.00 -9.80 16.35
C GLU A 545 -21.28 -9.54 17.16
N ASN A 546 -21.92 -10.59 17.69
CA ASN A 546 -23.12 -10.51 18.51
C ASN A 546 -22.87 -10.11 19.98
N GLY A 547 -21.63 -9.81 20.34
CA GLY A 547 -21.21 -9.43 21.69
C GLY A 547 -20.90 -10.58 22.65
N SER A 548 -20.99 -11.84 22.20
CA SER A 548 -20.62 -12.98 23.03
C SER A 548 -19.10 -13.15 23.13
N VAL A 549 -18.58 -13.23 24.37
CA VAL A 549 -17.16 -13.51 24.61
C VAL A 549 -16.88 -14.97 24.35
N LEU A 550 -16.02 -15.27 23.39
CA LEU A 550 -15.63 -16.63 23.01
C LEU A 550 -14.47 -17.13 23.82
N LYS A 551 -13.47 -16.28 24.05
CA LYS A 551 -12.27 -16.63 24.81
C LYS A 551 -11.73 -15.43 25.56
N THR A 552 -11.19 -15.68 26.73
CA THR A 552 -10.46 -14.72 27.53
C THR A 552 -9.10 -15.31 27.87
N TYR A 553 -8.04 -14.55 27.62
CA TYR A 553 -6.69 -14.87 28.05
C TYR A 553 -6.27 -13.89 29.14
N GLN A 554 -5.91 -14.40 30.31
CA GLN A 554 -5.43 -13.62 31.44
C GLN A 554 -4.56 -14.50 32.31
N ASN A 555 -3.37 -14.05 32.64
CA ASN A 555 -2.47 -14.73 33.61
C ASN A 555 -2.05 -13.71 34.67
N GLU A 556 -1.89 -14.20 35.90
CA GLU A 556 -1.47 -13.38 37.03
C GLU A 556 -0.04 -12.84 36.78
N ASP A 557 0.17 -11.55 37.00
CA ASP A 557 1.43 -10.82 36.79
C ASP A 557 2.02 -10.87 35.36
N ILE A 558 1.32 -11.45 34.38
CA ILE A 558 1.76 -11.48 32.99
C ILE A 558 0.99 -10.43 32.17
N TYR A 559 1.73 -9.60 31.46
CA TYR A 559 1.22 -8.57 30.59
C TYR A 559 1.55 -8.88 29.13
N ILE A 560 0.59 -8.63 28.24
CA ILE A 560 0.75 -8.77 26.81
C ILE A 560 1.14 -7.40 26.24
N MET A 561 2.28 -7.32 25.56
CA MET A 561 2.76 -6.08 24.97
C MET A 561 2.37 -5.94 23.51
N ALA A 562 2.28 -7.06 22.78
CA ALA A 562 1.85 -7.12 21.41
C ALA A 562 1.15 -8.45 21.11
N GLY A 563 0.23 -8.43 20.15
CA GLY A 563 -0.40 -9.60 19.57
C GLY A 563 -0.28 -9.53 18.04
N GLN A 564 0.13 -10.63 17.41
CA GLN A 564 0.18 -10.75 15.96
C GLN A 564 -0.69 -11.92 15.52
N ILE A 565 -1.69 -11.64 14.71
CA ILE A 565 -2.59 -12.64 14.15
C ILE A 565 -2.03 -13.12 12.82
N ILE A 566 -1.82 -14.42 12.69
CA ILE A 566 -1.40 -15.09 11.46
C ILE A 566 -2.38 -16.24 11.25
N GLU A 567 -3.21 -16.13 10.22
CA GLU A 567 -4.31 -17.08 9.97
C GLU A 567 -5.21 -17.27 11.23
N ASN A 568 -5.28 -18.49 11.77
CA ASN A 568 -6.05 -18.83 12.98
C ASN A 568 -5.20 -18.86 14.27
N GLN A 569 -4.04 -18.23 14.25
CA GLN A 569 -3.09 -18.22 15.35
C GLN A 569 -2.75 -16.81 15.79
N LEU A 570 -2.87 -16.54 17.08
CA LEU A 570 -2.48 -15.29 17.71
C LEU A 570 -1.21 -15.51 18.51
N ASN A 571 -0.12 -14.93 18.08
CA ASN A 571 1.19 -14.93 18.74
C ASN A 571 1.26 -13.76 19.72
N LEU A 572 1.67 -14.02 20.97
CA LEU A 572 1.69 -13.03 22.04
C LEU A 572 3.12 -12.75 22.52
N THR A 573 3.51 -11.50 22.47
CA THR A 573 4.72 -11.00 23.15
C THR A 573 4.37 -10.64 24.58
N ARG A 574 5.02 -11.30 25.56
CA ARG A 574 4.64 -11.22 26.96
C ARG A 574 5.76 -10.70 27.85
N MET A 575 5.36 -10.04 28.95
CA MET A 575 6.25 -9.59 30.01
C MET A 575 5.67 -9.91 31.39
N GLU A 576 6.52 -10.27 32.35
CA GLU A 576 6.17 -10.37 33.77
C GLU A 576 6.30 -8.98 34.40
N GLY A 577 5.24 -8.56 35.10
CA GLY A 577 5.19 -7.25 35.75
C GLY A 577 5.52 -7.33 37.24
N VAL A 578 6.30 -6.39 37.73
CA VAL A 578 6.55 -6.19 39.18
C VAL A 578 5.76 -4.96 39.63
N ARG A 579 5.00 -5.14 40.71
CA ARG A 579 4.20 -4.06 41.31
C ARG A 579 4.78 -3.65 42.65
N GLU A 580 4.83 -2.34 42.94
CA GLU A 580 5.11 -1.81 44.27
C GLU A 580 3.78 -1.49 44.96
N GLU A 581 3.64 -1.95 46.24
CA GLU A 581 2.52 -1.55 47.08
C GLU A 581 2.59 -0.02 47.31
N ILE A 582 1.50 0.69 47.07
CA ILE A 582 1.39 2.10 47.44
C ILE A 582 1.24 2.14 48.94
N GLY A 583 2.34 2.43 49.67
CA GLY A 583 2.30 2.66 51.09
C GLY A 583 1.35 3.85 51.40
N GLU A 584 0.43 3.66 52.34
CA GLU A 584 -0.39 4.74 52.89
C GLU A 584 0.55 5.85 53.36
N GLU A 585 0.51 7.04 52.74
CA GLU A 585 1.09 8.22 53.34
C GLU A 585 0.32 8.51 54.61
N ASP A 586 1.04 8.46 55.76
CA ASP A 586 0.55 8.88 57.08
C ASP A 586 0.00 10.33 57.00
N THR A 587 -1.30 10.48 56.81
CA THR A 587 -1.97 11.74 57.08
C THR A 587 -2.45 11.66 58.53
N ASP A 588 -1.58 12.06 59.46
CA ASP A 588 -1.99 12.43 60.83
C ASP A 588 -2.94 13.63 60.74
N THR A 589 -4.21 13.36 60.76
CA THR A 589 -5.23 14.35 61.19
C THR A 589 -6.30 13.62 61.97
N GLU A 590 -6.15 13.75 63.34
CA GLU A 590 -7.20 13.42 64.26
C GLU A 590 -8.43 14.27 64.00
N SER A 591 -9.60 13.64 63.87
CA SER A 591 -10.93 14.23 64.19
C SER A 591 -11.94 13.09 64.46
N PRO A 592 -12.95 13.36 65.28
CA PRO A 592 -13.52 12.33 66.14
C PRO A 592 -14.71 11.57 65.52
N GLU A 593 -14.92 10.43 66.12
CA GLU A 593 -15.98 9.42 65.91
C GLU A 593 -17.41 9.96 65.72
N GLU A 594 -18.07 9.50 64.66
CA GLU A 594 -19.51 9.25 64.65
C GLU A 594 -19.75 7.87 63.99
N GLU A 595 -20.16 6.92 64.74
CA GLU A 595 -20.68 5.64 64.34
C GLU A 595 -21.96 5.79 63.52
N THR A 596 -22.00 5.27 62.29
CA THR A 596 -23.23 4.80 61.65
C THR A 596 -22.96 3.55 60.84
N ASP A 597 -23.73 2.52 61.20
CA ASP A 597 -23.78 1.21 60.64
C ASP A 597 -24.14 1.10 59.17
N ASN A 598 -23.55 0.08 58.53
CA ASN A 598 -24.01 -0.65 57.33
C ASN A 598 -23.89 0.02 55.96
N ALA A 599 -22.78 -0.22 55.32
CA ALA A 599 -22.78 -0.53 53.90
C ALA A 599 -21.64 -1.54 53.64
N GLU A 600 -21.96 -2.64 53.02
CA GLU A 600 -20.96 -3.59 52.44
C GLU A 600 -20.18 -2.80 51.39
N SER A 601 -19.01 -2.28 51.75
CA SER A 601 -18.07 -1.74 50.82
C SER A 601 -17.35 -2.94 50.22
N SER A 602 -17.57 -3.17 48.91
CA SER A 602 -16.61 -3.92 48.09
C SER A 602 -15.24 -3.29 48.32
N GLN A 603 -14.31 -3.95 48.93
CA GLN A 603 -12.92 -3.57 48.97
C GLN A 603 -12.40 -3.65 47.50
N GLU A 604 -12.29 -2.49 46.87
CA GLU A 604 -11.40 -2.37 45.70
C GLU A 604 -9.99 -2.69 46.22
N GLU A 605 -9.45 -3.84 45.80
CA GLU A 605 -8.04 -4.13 45.99
C GLU A 605 -7.26 -2.97 45.34
N VAL A 606 -6.55 -2.18 46.14
CA VAL A 606 -5.62 -1.15 45.69
C VAL A 606 -4.46 -1.89 45.03
N LEU A 607 -4.57 -2.16 43.74
CA LEU A 607 -3.48 -2.73 42.94
C LEU A 607 -2.31 -1.74 42.97
N GLY A 608 -1.15 -2.16 43.45
CA GLY A 608 0.08 -1.37 43.45
C GLY A 608 0.46 -0.93 42.04
N ARG A 609 1.28 0.12 41.93
CA ARG A 609 1.76 0.64 40.64
C ARG A 609 2.71 -0.35 39.97
N LEU A 610 2.51 -0.60 38.64
CA LEU A 610 3.43 -1.38 37.82
C LEU A 610 4.75 -0.58 37.64
N VAL A 611 5.88 -1.16 38.09
CA VAL A 611 7.18 -0.44 38.15
C VAL A 611 8.24 -1.06 37.23
N GLU A 612 8.10 -2.34 36.88
CA GLU A 612 9.06 -3.04 36.04
C GLU A 612 8.36 -4.10 35.21
N LEU A 613 8.79 -4.25 33.95
CA LEU A 613 8.36 -5.30 33.01
C LEU A 613 9.60 -6.11 32.59
N LYS A 614 9.52 -7.44 32.72
CA LYS A 614 10.60 -8.37 32.33
C LYS A 614 10.12 -9.30 31.21
N PRO A 615 10.87 -9.48 30.14
CA PRO A 615 10.52 -10.43 29.07
C PRO A 615 10.36 -11.85 29.62
N VAL A 616 9.29 -12.53 29.21
CA VAL A 616 9.07 -13.96 29.44
C VAL A 616 8.86 -14.65 28.08
N VAL A 617 8.84 -15.97 28.08
CA VAL A 617 8.64 -16.75 26.86
C VAL A 617 7.30 -16.37 26.23
N ASP A 618 7.29 -16.17 24.92
CA ASP A 618 6.09 -15.89 24.14
C ASP A 618 5.09 -17.05 24.21
N ASP A 619 3.82 -16.79 23.94
CA ASP A 619 2.74 -17.74 23.97
C ASP A 619 1.88 -17.64 22.71
N GLN A 620 1.08 -18.66 22.47
CA GLN A 620 0.23 -18.74 21.29
C GLN A 620 -1.19 -19.13 21.67
N ILE A 621 -2.15 -18.45 21.06
CA ILE A 621 -3.57 -18.81 21.15
C ILE A 621 -4.02 -19.28 19.78
N THR A 622 -4.51 -20.53 19.71
CA THR A 622 -5.11 -21.07 18.48
C THR A 622 -6.62 -21.00 18.60
N SER A 623 -7.28 -20.52 17.55
CA SER A 623 -8.73 -20.60 17.44
C SER A 623 -9.15 -22.01 17.06
N ASN A 624 -10.18 -22.53 17.72
CA ASN A 624 -10.82 -23.81 17.36
C ASN A 624 -11.95 -23.61 16.34
N VAL A 625 -11.88 -22.57 15.52
CA VAL A 625 -12.88 -22.34 14.47
C VAL A 625 -12.74 -23.45 13.45
N GLU A 626 -13.78 -24.26 13.27
CA GLU A 626 -13.90 -25.11 12.12
C GLU A 626 -13.94 -24.19 10.90
N ILE A 627 -12.87 -24.18 10.10
CA ILE A 627 -12.89 -23.56 8.78
C ILE A 627 -14.01 -24.26 8.03
N SER A 628 -15.09 -23.55 7.70
CA SER A 628 -16.12 -24.07 6.83
C SER A 628 -15.42 -24.52 5.55
N GLU A 629 -15.46 -25.83 5.28
CA GLU A 629 -14.88 -26.34 4.03
C GLU A 629 -15.64 -25.66 2.90
N GLY A 630 -14.99 -24.67 2.24
CA GLY A 630 -15.49 -24.05 1.02
C GLY A 630 -15.81 -25.11 -0.02
N THR A 631 -16.79 -24.85 -0.89
CA THR A 631 -17.20 -25.81 -1.91
C THR A 631 -16.18 -25.92 -3.03
N ASN A 632 -15.44 -24.85 -3.31
CA ASN A 632 -14.33 -24.80 -4.27
C ASN A 632 -13.06 -24.39 -3.51
N LYS A 633 -11.89 -24.81 -3.99
CA LYS A 633 -10.62 -24.57 -3.28
C LYS A 633 -9.54 -24.08 -4.24
N ILE A 634 -8.79 -23.09 -3.80
CA ILE A 634 -7.51 -22.75 -4.43
C ILE A 634 -6.47 -23.76 -3.95
N VAL A 635 -5.78 -24.40 -4.90
CA VAL A 635 -4.77 -25.41 -4.62
C VAL A 635 -3.52 -25.17 -5.45
N SER A 636 -2.36 -25.44 -4.89
CA SER A 636 -1.12 -25.49 -5.65
C SER A 636 -0.82 -26.92 -6.12
N ALA A 637 -0.10 -27.03 -7.21
CA ALA A 637 0.39 -28.29 -7.73
C ALA A 637 1.80 -28.12 -8.30
N VAL A 638 2.64 -29.13 -8.13
CA VAL A 638 3.98 -29.14 -8.74
C VAL A 638 3.90 -29.86 -10.08
N THR A 639 4.40 -29.23 -11.14
CA THR A 639 4.43 -29.82 -12.49
C THR A 639 5.54 -30.86 -12.65
N ASP A 640 5.55 -31.57 -13.76
CA ASP A 640 6.64 -32.48 -14.13
C ASP A 640 8.00 -31.75 -14.32
N LEU A 641 7.97 -30.44 -14.52
CA LEU A 641 9.15 -29.57 -14.59
C LEU A 641 9.56 -28.99 -13.21
N TYR A 642 8.96 -29.51 -12.15
CA TYR A 642 9.18 -29.05 -10.76
C TYR A 642 8.78 -27.59 -10.48
N GLU A 643 7.79 -27.08 -11.20
CA GLU A 643 7.25 -25.75 -11.03
C GLU A 643 5.97 -25.78 -10.23
N THR A 644 5.78 -24.80 -9.36
CA THR A 644 4.53 -24.59 -8.64
C THR A 644 3.56 -23.80 -9.51
N ILE A 645 2.40 -24.38 -9.77
CA ILE A 645 1.27 -23.73 -10.45
C ILE A 645 0.05 -23.67 -9.55
N TRP A 646 -0.82 -22.71 -9.79
CA TRP A 646 -2.06 -22.53 -9.08
C TRP A 646 -3.26 -23.05 -9.87
N GLN A 647 -4.22 -23.60 -9.16
CA GLN A 647 -5.43 -24.20 -9.74
C GLN A 647 -6.63 -23.91 -8.82
N ILE A 648 -7.81 -23.82 -9.40
CA ILE A 648 -9.07 -23.84 -8.64
C ILE A 648 -9.66 -25.25 -8.76
N GLU A 649 -9.77 -25.98 -7.67
CA GLU A 649 -10.42 -27.29 -7.61
C GLU A 649 -11.91 -27.08 -7.33
N LEU A 650 -12.72 -27.51 -8.31
CA LEU A 650 -14.17 -27.33 -8.26
C LEU A 650 -14.86 -28.52 -7.59
N LYS A 651 -15.97 -28.24 -6.93
CA LYS A 651 -16.86 -29.24 -6.34
C LYS A 651 -17.42 -30.21 -7.37
N LYS A 652 -17.63 -29.78 -8.62
CA LYS A 652 -18.18 -30.56 -9.72
C LYS A 652 -17.17 -30.78 -10.84
N GLU A 653 -17.25 -31.94 -11.50
CA GLU A 653 -16.49 -32.19 -12.71
C GLU A 653 -16.93 -31.26 -13.86
N ILE A 654 -16.00 -30.83 -14.69
CA ILE A 654 -16.21 -29.95 -15.81
C ILE A 654 -16.44 -30.79 -17.08
N ASP A 655 -17.48 -30.53 -17.83
CA ASP A 655 -17.57 -31.00 -19.22
C ASP A 655 -16.68 -30.11 -20.11
N VAL A 656 -15.39 -30.40 -20.14
CA VAL A 656 -14.41 -29.65 -20.93
C VAL A 656 -14.75 -29.55 -22.42
N LYS A 657 -15.48 -30.56 -22.97
CA LYS A 657 -15.88 -30.53 -24.39
C LYS A 657 -17.04 -29.59 -24.64
N GLY A 658 -17.95 -29.49 -23.68
CA GLY A 658 -19.16 -28.69 -23.77
C GLY A 658 -19.07 -27.29 -23.18
N ILE A 659 -17.92 -26.92 -22.61
CA ILE A 659 -17.74 -25.59 -22.02
C ILE A 659 -17.93 -24.47 -23.06
N LYS A 660 -18.67 -23.44 -22.66
CA LYS A 660 -18.93 -22.26 -23.47
C LYS A 660 -18.16 -21.07 -22.93
N PHE A 661 -17.43 -20.40 -23.81
CA PHE A 661 -16.70 -19.16 -23.49
C PHE A 661 -17.54 -17.96 -23.92
N LEU A 662 -17.67 -16.97 -23.04
CA LEU A 662 -18.47 -15.78 -23.25
C LEU A 662 -17.63 -14.52 -22.98
N THR A 663 -17.84 -13.51 -23.81
CA THR A 663 -17.39 -12.13 -23.55
C THR A 663 -18.63 -11.25 -23.47
N PRO A 664 -18.96 -10.67 -22.31
CA PRO A 664 -20.10 -9.77 -22.16
C PRO A 664 -19.94 -8.50 -22.99
N LYS A 665 -21.05 -7.87 -23.31
CA LYS A 665 -21.07 -6.51 -23.85
C LYS A 665 -21.25 -5.52 -22.72
N VAL A 666 -20.62 -4.35 -22.84
CA VAL A 666 -20.75 -3.26 -21.87
C VAL A 666 -22.00 -2.44 -22.19
N VAL A 667 -22.80 -2.14 -21.18
CA VAL A 667 -23.94 -1.22 -21.28
C VAL A 667 -23.50 0.17 -20.91
N LEU A 668 -23.69 1.14 -21.82
CA LEU A 668 -23.41 2.54 -21.57
C LEU A 668 -24.66 3.29 -21.15
N TYR A 669 -24.54 4.15 -20.15
CA TYR A 669 -25.56 5.11 -19.77
C TYR A 669 -25.22 6.49 -20.32
N GLU A 670 -26.20 7.17 -20.95
CA GLU A 670 -26.03 8.60 -21.29
C GLU A 670 -25.94 9.43 -19.99
N GLY A 671 -24.85 10.12 -19.81
CA GLY A 671 -24.63 11.06 -18.71
C GLY A 671 -23.76 10.56 -17.56
N GLY A 672 -23.38 9.29 -17.54
CA GLY A 672 -22.50 8.69 -16.53
C GLY A 672 -23.03 8.81 -15.08
N ARG A 673 -22.75 7.85 -14.25
CA ARG A 673 -23.05 7.90 -12.82
C ARG A 673 -21.75 8.20 -12.08
N ARG A 674 -21.51 9.47 -11.73
CA ARG A 674 -20.27 9.92 -11.09
C ARG A 674 -20.51 10.40 -9.69
N LEU A 675 -19.60 10.09 -8.79
CA LEU A 675 -19.55 10.60 -7.43
C LEU A 675 -18.14 11.13 -7.15
N GLU A 676 -18.08 12.34 -6.66
CA GLU A 676 -16.90 12.94 -6.06
C GLU A 676 -17.10 12.90 -4.55
N PRO A 677 -16.31 12.08 -3.82
CA PRO A 677 -16.47 11.97 -2.38
C PRO A 677 -16.04 13.27 -1.68
N GLU A 678 -16.70 13.60 -0.57
CA GLU A 678 -16.31 14.74 0.24
C GLU A 678 -14.97 14.43 0.94
N GLU A 679 -13.96 15.24 0.68
CA GLU A 679 -12.63 15.07 1.29
C GLU A 679 -12.70 15.18 2.81
N GLN A 680 -11.99 14.28 3.51
CA GLN A 680 -11.87 14.29 4.95
C GLN A 680 -10.45 14.67 5.35
N PRO A 681 -10.26 15.32 6.53
CA PRO A 681 -8.92 15.56 7.06
C PRO A 681 -8.18 14.22 7.26
N VAL A 682 -7.00 14.13 6.72
CA VAL A 682 -6.12 12.96 6.89
C VAL A 682 -5.21 13.21 8.08
N ASP A 683 -5.19 12.27 9.03
CA ASP A 683 -4.20 12.25 10.11
C ASP A 683 -2.83 11.78 9.59
N LYS A 684 -1.81 11.72 10.46
CA LYS A 684 -0.47 11.28 10.10
C LYS A 684 -0.52 9.91 9.41
N ARG A 685 -0.10 9.88 8.17
CA ARG A 685 0.08 8.66 7.36
C ARG A 685 1.46 8.67 6.72
N TYR A 686 2.17 7.57 6.85
CA TYR A 686 3.51 7.37 6.31
C TYR A 686 3.46 6.34 5.20
N LEU A 687 3.82 6.77 4.00
CA LEU A 687 3.79 5.98 2.78
C LEU A 687 5.15 5.31 2.59
N VAL A 688 5.20 3.99 2.64
CA VAL A 688 6.44 3.21 2.46
C VAL A 688 6.53 2.72 1.04
N TYR A 689 7.54 3.19 0.32
CA TYR A 689 7.84 2.76 -1.04
C TYR A 689 9.02 1.79 -1.01
N THR A 690 8.79 0.57 -1.50
CA THR A 690 9.82 -0.45 -1.69
C THR A 690 9.75 -1.00 -3.11
N LYS A 691 10.88 -1.33 -3.71
CA LYS A 691 10.95 -1.88 -5.07
C LYS A 691 10.27 -1.00 -6.14
N GLY A 692 10.14 0.32 -5.88
CA GLY A 692 9.53 1.27 -6.82
C GLY A 692 8.00 1.34 -6.79
N GLU A 693 7.36 0.75 -5.78
CA GLU A 693 5.91 0.72 -5.59
C GLU A 693 5.57 1.07 -4.14
N LEU A 694 4.37 1.58 -3.89
CA LEU A 694 3.85 1.76 -2.54
C LEU A 694 3.55 0.38 -1.96
N SER A 695 4.34 -0.04 -0.96
CA SER A 695 4.23 -1.37 -0.36
C SER A 695 3.38 -1.40 0.89
N ALA A 696 3.33 -0.30 1.64
CA ALA A 696 2.56 -0.21 2.88
C ALA A 696 2.26 1.24 3.27
N ILE A 697 1.23 1.41 4.10
CA ILE A 697 0.87 2.67 4.75
C ILE A 697 0.84 2.43 6.25
N TYR A 698 1.43 3.33 7.03
CA TYR A 698 1.49 3.27 8.48
C TYR A 698 1.06 4.58 9.10
N SER A 699 0.48 4.54 10.28
CA SER A 699 0.29 5.71 11.16
C SER A 699 1.41 5.86 12.20
N ASN A 700 2.22 4.81 12.37
CA ASN A 700 3.35 4.77 13.29
C ASN A 700 4.68 4.95 12.57
N GLU A 701 5.45 5.97 12.95
CA GLU A 701 6.70 6.36 12.33
C GLU A 701 7.77 5.26 12.43
N ALA A 702 7.89 4.66 13.61
CA ALA A 702 8.91 3.62 13.83
C ALA A 702 8.64 2.39 12.98
N MET A 703 7.37 2.00 12.80
CA MET A 703 6.99 0.88 11.93
C MET A 703 7.30 1.19 10.47
N ALA A 704 6.91 2.36 9.98
CA ALA A 704 7.18 2.78 8.61
C ALA A 704 8.69 2.81 8.30
N VAL A 705 9.47 3.41 9.21
CA VAL A 705 10.92 3.52 9.02
C VAL A 705 11.62 2.17 9.18
N ALA A 706 11.16 1.31 10.10
CA ALA A 706 11.70 -0.04 10.26
C ALA A 706 11.48 -0.90 9.01
N ASP A 707 10.28 -0.84 8.41
CA ASP A 707 9.96 -1.50 7.14
C ASP A 707 10.86 -0.99 6.01
N ALA A 708 10.95 0.33 5.83
CA ALA A 708 11.82 0.93 4.82
C ALA A 708 13.32 0.62 5.06
N TYR A 709 13.74 0.51 6.32
CA TYR A 709 15.11 0.09 6.65
C TYR A 709 15.39 -1.34 6.22
N GLN A 710 14.48 -2.28 6.50
CA GLN A 710 14.63 -3.70 6.17
C GLN A 710 14.58 -3.93 4.66
N ASN A 711 13.62 -3.31 3.98
CA ASN A 711 13.32 -3.53 2.57
C ASN A 711 14.02 -2.54 1.62
N ALA A 712 14.98 -1.76 2.13
CA ALA A 712 15.73 -0.76 1.37
C ALA A 712 14.83 0.29 0.68
N GLY A 713 13.79 0.74 1.40
CA GLY A 713 12.74 1.62 0.93
C GLY A 713 12.93 3.10 1.31
N THR A 714 11.90 3.87 0.98
CA THR A 714 11.74 5.29 1.30
C THR A 714 10.40 5.50 2.00
N VAL A 715 10.36 6.34 3.03
CA VAL A 715 9.14 6.77 3.72
C VAL A 715 8.85 8.21 3.33
N LEU A 716 7.62 8.46 2.91
CA LEU A 716 7.08 9.81 2.73
C LEU A 716 5.99 10.07 3.77
N ASP A 717 5.79 11.34 4.13
CA ASP A 717 4.52 11.76 4.72
C ASP A 717 3.43 11.85 3.63
N TYR A 718 2.20 12.12 4.05
CA TYR A 718 1.07 12.22 3.13
C TYR A 718 1.13 13.46 2.20
N PHE A 719 2.03 14.40 2.48
CA PHE A 719 2.28 15.60 1.67
C PHE A 719 3.47 15.43 0.71
N GLY A 720 4.05 14.22 0.63
CA GLY A 720 5.16 13.90 -0.25
C GLY A 720 6.54 14.27 0.27
N ASN A 721 6.67 14.74 1.52
CA ASN A 721 7.97 15.01 2.11
C ASN A 721 8.70 13.71 2.46
N GLU A 722 10.00 13.66 2.18
CA GLU A 722 10.83 12.50 2.52
C GLU A 722 11.12 12.48 4.03
N ILE A 723 10.54 11.49 4.72
CA ILE A 723 10.76 11.25 6.15
C ILE A 723 11.99 10.39 6.38
N TYR A 724 12.19 9.36 5.55
CA TYR A 724 13.33 8.45 5.65
C TYR A 724 13.65 7.87 4.27
N LYS A 725 14.95 7.67 4.00
CA LYS A 725 15.40 6.97 2.79
C LYS A 725 16.56 6.03 3.11
N ARG A 726 16.45 4.77 2.74
CA ARG A 726 17.53 3.80 2.84
C ARG A 726 18.56 4.06 1.75
N GLY A 727 19.48 4.97 2.00
CA GLY A 727 20.54 5.37 1.09
C GLY A 727 21.94 5.04 1.58
N GLU A 728 22.94 5.62 0.93
CA GLU A 728 24.32 5.60 1.41
C GLU A 728 24.47 6.60 2.58
N THR A 729 24.86 6.11 3.75
CA THR A 729 25.23 6.98 4.86
C THR A 729 26.62 7.57 4.63
N VAL A 730 26.71 8.89 4.66
CA VAL A 730 27.97 9.63 4.56
C VAL A 730 28.44 9.95 5.97
N GLU A 731 29.73 9.72 6.28
CA GLU A 731 30.29 10.06 7.59
C GLU A 731 30.10 11.53 7.93
N ARG A 732 29.59 11.79 9.15
CA ARG A 732 29.39 13.13 9.67
C ARG A 732 30.18 13.28 10.97
N ASN A 733 31.30 13.97 10.92
CA ASN A 733 32.16 14.02 12.07
C ASN A 733 31.51 14.61 13.33
N GLN A 734 30.80 15.72 13.20
CA GLN A 734 30.07 16.36 14.31
C GLN A 734 29.30 17.60 13.84
N ILE A 735 28.14 17.86 14.44
CA ILE A 735 27.44 19.15 14.34
C ILE A 735 28.15 20.16 15.21
N MET A 736 28.97 21.04 14.60
CA MET A 736 29.80 21.98 15.31
C MET A 736 29.08 23.10 16.06
N ALA A 737 27.82 23.35 15.68
CA ALA A 737 26.95 24.37 16.32
C ALA A 737 26.50 23.94 17.72
N ILE A 738 26.50 22.65 18.03
CA ILE A 738 26.15 22.13 19.36
C ILE A 738 27.35 22.17 20.29
N GLN A 739 27.17 22.85 21.42
CA GLN A 739 28.19 22.98 22.48
C GLN A 739 27.79 22.18 23.72
N ALA A 740 28.80 21.71 24.45
CA ALA A 740 28.57 20.93 25.66
C ALA A 740 28.01 21.81 26.79
N GLU A 741 26.94 21.34 27.40
CA GLU A 741 26.31 21.92 28.59
C GLU A 741 26.15 20.84 29.66
N LYS A 742 26.17 21.19 30.91
CA LYS A 742 26.05 20.23 32.02
C LYS A 742 24.72 20.40 32.75
N VAL A 743 24.21 19.28 33.24
CA VAL A 743 23.02 19.26 34.13
C VAL A 743 23.26 20.16 35.34
N THR A 744 22.21 20.75 35.87
CA THR A 744 22.19 21.56 37.10
C THR A 744 21.19 20.95 38.09
N ASP A 745 21.16 21.52 39.33
CA ASP A 745 20.13 21.08 40.29
C ASP A 745 18.68 21.29 39.80
N GLU A 746 18.52 22.20 38.83
CA GLU A 746 17.21 22.55 38.28
C GLU A 746 16.93 21.85 36.92
N LYS A 747 17.98 21.50 36.14
CA LYS A 747 17.86 20.91 34.80
C LYS A 747 18.45 19.52 34.74
N ASP A 748 17.59 18.55 34.47
CA ASP A 748 17.99 17.16 34.20
C ASP A 748 18.59 16.98 32.80
N SER A 749 19.03 15.76 32.45
CA SER A 749 19.62 15.47 31.13
C SER A 749 18.64 15.64 29.98
N MET A 750 17.35 15.37 30.20
CA MET A 750 16.30 15.57 29.19
C MET A 750 16.12 17.06 28.88
N ALA A 751 15.96 17.87 29.91
CA ALA A 751 15.79 19.32 29.75
C ALA A 751 16.97 19.97 29.01
N VAL A 752 18.20 19.55 29.32
CA VAL A 752 19.41 20.07 28.65
C VAL A 752 19.47 19.62 27.19
N CYS A 753 19.13 18.39 26.90
CA CYS A 753 19.08 17.89 25.52
C CYS A 753 18.04 18.66 24.69
N LEU A 754 16.82 18.79 25.18
CA LEU A 754 15.74 19.54 24.51
C LEU A 754 16.07 21.01 24.31
N ASP A 755 16.59 21.69 25.32
CA ASP A 755 17.08 23.07 25.19
C ASP A 755 18.13 23.20 24.09
N THR A 756 19.02 22.21 23.98
CA THR A 756 20.08 22.20 22.99
C THR A 756 19.52 22.00 21.57
N VAL A 757 18.57 21.09 21.38
CA VAL A 757 17.88 20.86 20.10
C VAL A 757 17.11 22.12 19.68
N LEU A 758 16.29 22.68 20.58
CA LEU A 758 15.52 23.88 20.28
C LEU A 758 16.39 25.09 19.94
N ARG A 759 17.48 25.29 20.69
CA ARG A 759 18.47 26.38 20.39
C ARG A 759 19.17 26.17 19.06
N PHE A 760 19.46 24.94 18.70
CA PHE A 760 20.04 24.60 17.40
C PHE A 760 19.13 25.03 16.26
N GLU A 761 17.80 24.86 16.39
CA GLU A 761 16.80 25.33 15.45
C GLU A 761 16.34 26.79 15.69
N GLY A 762 17.10 27.55 16.49
CA GLY A 762 16.86 28.99 16.72
C GLY A 762 15.72 29.30 17.70
N VAL A 763 15.20 28.31 18.41
CA VAL A 763 14.10 28.45 19.37
C VAL A 763 14.65 28.43 20.81
N SER A 764 14.24 29.37 21.64
CA SER A 764 14.61 29.40 23.06
C SER A 764 13.37 29.21 23.93
N ARG A 765 13.37 28.21 24.80
CA ARG A 765 12.27 27.86 25.71
C ARG A 765 12.79 27.38 27.04
N ASN A 766 11.93 27.38 28.06
CA ASN A 766 12.23 26.77 29.35
C ASN A 766 11.72 25.32 29.34
N THR A 767 12.51 24.41 28.86
CA THR A 767 12.15 22.98 28.70
C THR A 767 11.96 22.28 30.05
N GLU A 768 12.68 22.68 31.08
CA GLU A 768 12.50 22.17 32.44
C GLU A 768 11.10 22.46 32.98
N TYR A 769 10.64 23.72 32.84
CA TYR A 769 9.28 24.07 33.21
C TYR A 769 8.23 23.26 32.45
N MET A 770 8.43 23.05 31.16
CA MET A 770 7.51 22.27 30.31
C MET A 770 7.47 20.80 30.75
N LEU A 771 8.61 20.19 31.04
CA LEU A 771 8.70 18.84 31.61
C LEU A 771 8.04 18.74 32.99
N ALA A 772 8.23 19.75 33.86
CA ALA A 772 7.56 19.84 35.17
C ALA A 772 6.05 19.97 35.07
N GLN A 773 5.52 20.51 33.95
CA GLN A 773 4.07 20.52 33.66
C GLN A 773 3.55 19.18 33.08
N GLY A 774 4.41 18.16 33.01
CA GLY A 774 4.03 16.84 32.52
C GLY A 774 4.10 16.66 31.00
N GLN A 775 4.65 17.63 30.24
CA GLN A 775 4.91 17.45 28.83
C GLN A 775 6.08 16.48 28.60
N ASN A 776 6.00 15.65 27.58
CA ASN A 776 7.10 14.79 27.15
C ASN A 776 7.93 15.43 26.02
N ALA A 777 9.01 14.77 25.59
CA ALA A 777 9.93 15.29 24.58
C ALA A 777 9.24 15.57 23.24
N GLN A 778 8.40 14.65 22.76
CA GLN A 778 7.67 14.81 21.51
C GLN A 778 6.77 16.04 21.55
N GLN A 779 5.93 16.17 22.57
CA GLN A 779 5.02 17.31 22.75
C GLN A 779 5.77 18.66 22.83
N ILE A 780 6.93 18.68 23.49
CA ILE A 780 7.76 19.88 23.56
C ILE A 780 8.31 20.25 22.18
N LEU A 781 8.79 19.27 21.43
CA LEU A 781 9.31 19.50 20.08
C LEU A 781 8.17 19.88 19.11
N GLU A 782 7.05 19.18 19.08
CA GLU A 782 5.87 19.47 18.23
C GLU A 782 5.33 20.89 18.47
N THR A 783 5.25 21.32 19.73
CA THR A 783 4.75 22.64 20.07
C THR A 783 5.66 23.76 19.58
N ASN A 784 6.98 23.51 19.50
CA ASN A 784 7.99 24.53 19.26
C ASN A 784 8.64 24.48 17.88
N LEU A 785 8.60 23.34 17.18
CA LEU A 785 9.18 23.13 15.84
C LEU A 785 8.05 22.92 14.82
N LYS A 786 7.37 23.99 14.44
CA LYS A 786 6.14 23.94 13.61
C LYS A 786 6.33 23.47 12.17
N ASN A 787 7.56 23.59 11.62
CA ASN A 787 7.87 23.23 10.23
C ASN A 787 8.63 21.89 10.15
N TYR A 788 8.42 21.06 11.15
CA TYR A 788 9.07 19.76 11.27
C TYR A 788 8.05 18.71 11.67
N ASP A 789 8.18 17.53 11.10
CA ASP A 789 7.50 16.33 11.60
C ASP A 789 8.34 15.71 12.70
N ILE A 790 7.79 15.56 13.89
CA ILE A 790 8.47 14.99 15.06
C ILE A 790 8.26 13.49 15.02
N LEU A 791 9.36 12.74 15.11
CA LEU A 791 9.39 11.30 14.88
C LEU A 791 9.80 10.55 16.15
N ASP A 792 8.94 9.64 16.58
CA ASP A 792 9.29 8.60 17.55
C ASP A 792 9.81 7.37 16.82
N LEU A 793 11.11 7.15 16.89
CA LEU A 793 11.80 6.02 16.27
C LEU A 793 12.16 4.94 17.29
N THR A 794 11.40 4.83 18.37
CA THR A 794 11.62 3.84 19.42
C THR A 794 11.48 2.42 18.85
N GLY A 795 12.49 1.60 19.10
CA GLY A 795 12.61 0.24 18.56
C GLY A 795 13.45 0.14 17.28
N CYS A 796 13.67 1.25 16.56
CA CYS A 796 14.51 1.24 15.36
C CYS A 796 16.01 1.04 15.72
N PRO A 797 16.81 0.42 14.86
CA PRO A 797 18.24 0.27 15.09
C PRO A 797 18.98 1.64 15.01
N LEU A 798 20.16 1.72 15.66
CA LEU A 798 20.98 2.94 15.66
C LEU A 798 21.26 3.50 14.26
N ASP A 799 21.39 2.64 13.24
CA ASP A 799 21.66 3.05 11.87
C ASP A 799 20.56 3.97 11.30
N VAL A 800 19.33 3.85 11.78
CA VAL A 800 18.21 4.76 11.44
C VAL A 800 18.48 6.16 12.01
N ALA A 801 18.91 6.26 13.26
CA ALA A 801 19.26 7.55 13.86
C ALA A 801 20.40 8.26 13.10
N LEU A 802 21.36 7.49 12.56
CA LEU A 802 22.47 8.03 11.78
C LEU A 802 22.04 8.61 10.41
N TYR A 803 20.90 8.21 9.87
CA TYR A 803 20.33 8.82 8.67
C TYR A 803 20.05 10.32 8.87
N TYR A 804 19.44 10.69 10.01
CA TYR A 804 19.14 12.09 10.33
C TYR A 804 20.40 12.90 10.60
N MET A 805 21.43 12.26 11.14
CA MET A 805 22.74 12.88 11.29
C MET A 805 23.39 13.30 9.98
N ASN A 806 23.12 12.58 8.86
CA ASN A 806 23.56 12.98 7.52
C ASN A 806 22.94 14.31 7.06
N GLN A 807 21.77 14.65 7.60
CA GLN A 807 21.04 15.87 7.29
C GLN A 807 21.30 17.00 8.27
N ASP A 808 22.33 16.88 9.13
CA ASP A 808 22.63 17.81 10.23
C ASP A 808 21.51 17.93 11.28
N ILE A 809 20.73 16.86 11.48
CA ILE A 809 19.65 16.82 12.48
C ILE A 809 20.10 16.01 13.68
N PRO A 810 20.15 16.61 14.90
CA PRO A 810 20.53 15.89 16.12
C PRO A 810 19.42 14.92 16.54
N VAL A 811 19.81 13.77 17.10
CA VAL A 811 18.87 12.75 17.57
C VAL A 811 18.92 12.66 19.09
N LEU A 812 17.79 12.87 19.76
CA LEU A 812 17.64 12.61 21.19
C LEU A 812 17.55 11.12 21.43
N ALA A 813 18.37 10.59 22.33
CA ALA A 813 18.46 9.16 22.61
C ALA A 813 18.50 8.88 24.11
N ARG A 814 17.84 7.79 24.54
CA ARG A 814 17.94 7.26 25.90
C ARG A 814 19.13 6.31 25.99
N GLN A 815 20.07 6.56 26.90
CA GLN A 815 21.20 5.67 27.14
C GLN A 815 21.07 4.81 28.41
N GLY A 816 20.04 5.02 29.21
CA GLY A 816 19.77 4.29 30.45
C GLY A 816 18.63 4.90 31.24
N LYS A 817 18.32 4.36 32.41
CA LYS A 817 17.24 4.88 33.27
C LYS A 817 17.52 6.36 33.61
N ASP A 818 16.58 7.25 33.27
CA ASP A 818 16.65 8.70 33.46
C ASP A 818 17.97 9.31 32.96
N SER A 819 18.50 8.81 31.85
CA SER A 819 19.73 9.31 31.24
C SER A 819 19.57 9.48 29.73
N TYR A 820 19.69 10.71 29.28
CA TYR A 820 19.45 11.09 27.89
C TYR A 820 20.67 11.80 27.32
N VAL A 821 20.92 11.57 26.03
CA VAL A 821 22.05 12.12 25.27
C VAL A 821 21.57 12.61 23.91
N LEU A 822 22.37 13.43 23.23
CA LEU A 822 22.17 13.71 21.82
C LEU A 822 23.24 12.99 20.99
N ILE A 823 22.80 12.32 19.96
CA ILE A 823 23.65 11.85 18.88
C ILE A 823 23.85 13.06 17.95
N ILE A 824 25.09 13.50 17.76
CA ILE A 824 25.43 14.73 17.03
C ILE A 824 26.50 14.55 15.96
N GLY A 825 26.88 13.31 15.66
CA GLY A 825 27.84 12.99 14.62
C GLY A 825 28.22 11.52 14.61
N PHE A 826 28.91 11.08 13.58
CA PHE A 826 29.43 9.71 13.49
C PHE A 826 30.48 9.58 12.40
N ASN A 827 31.25 8.50 12.48
CA ASN A 827 32.08 7.98 11.41
C ASN A 827 32.02 6.44 11.42
N GLN A 828 32.79 5.80 10.56
CA GLN A 828 32.86 4.35 10.41
C GLN A 828 33.07 3.57 11.73
N HIS A 829 33.74 4.18 12.73
CA HIS A 829 34.13 3.51 13.96
C HIS A 829 33.47 4.05 15.22
N ASN A 830 32.93 5.26 15.17
CA ASN A 830 32.44 5.94 16.36
C ASN A 830 31.15 6.71 16.09
N VAL A 831 30.33 6.83 17.13
CA VAL A 831 29.24 7.80 17.27
C VAL A 831 29.74 8.97 18.14
N VAL A 832 29.36 10.19 17.81
CA VAL A 832 29.67 11.39 18.62
C VAL A 832 28.45 11.70 19.47
N LEU A 833 28.65 11.62 20.79
CA LEU A 833 27.60 11.83 21.78
C LEU A 833 27.83 13.12 22.54
N PHE A 834 26.77 13.90 22.74
CA PHE A 834 26.70 14.93 23.75
C PHE A 834 25.99 14.38 24.99
N ASP A 835 26.71 14.27 26.11
CA ASP A 835 26.16 13.78 27.37
C ASP A 835 26.13 14.91 28.41
N PRO A 836 24.92 15.42 28.76
CA PRO A 836 24.73 16.47 29.72
C PRO A 836 25.16 16.07 31.15
N LYS A 837 25.02 14.77 31.51
CA LYS A 837 25.42 14.33 32.88
C LYS A 837 26.89 14.57 33.17
N ILE A 838 27.72 14.34 32.18
CA ILE A 838 29.16 14.60 32.31
C ILE A 838 29.58 15.97 31.75
N GLY A 839 28.69 16.66 31.03
CA GLY A 839 28.90 17.95 30.40
C GLY A 839 29.99 17.90 29.31
N LYS A 840 29.99 16.85 28.49
CA LYS A 840 31.02 16.62 27.46
C LYS A 840 30.41 16.12 26.14
N ILE A 841 31.11 16.44 25.08
CA ILE A 841 30.98 15.81 23.77
C ILE A 841 32.18 14.88 23.61
N PHE A 842 31.91 13.62 23.25
CA PHE A 842 32.94 12.60 23.09
C PHE A 842 32.57 11.57 22.02
N LYS A 843 33.60 10.86 21.54
CA LYS A 843 33.42 9.72 20.61
C LYS A 843 33.22 8.45 21.41
N HIS A 844 32.19 7.69 21.07
CA HIS A 844 31.88 6.37 21.64
C HIS A 844 31.94 5.33 20.53
N GLY A 845 32.50 4.14 20.78
CA GLY A 845 32.62 3.10 19.75
C GLY A 845 31.30 2.76 19.10
N MET A 846 31.29 2.52 17.79
CA MET A 846 30.04 2.24 17.06
C MET A 846 29.32 1.01 17.63
N ASN A 847 30.05 -0.10 17.84
CA ASN A 847 29.44 -1.34 18.38
C ASN A 847 29.01 -1.16 19.83
N ASP A 848 29.80 -0.48 20.64
CA ASP A 848 29.45 -0.19 22.06
C ASP A 848 28.19 0.71 22.13
N SER A 849 28.03 1.62 21.16
CA SER A 849 26.84 2.48 21.05
C SER A 849 25.60 1.68 20.69
N ARG A 850 25.70 0.75 19.72
CA ARG A 850 24.59 -0.15 19.38
C ARG A 850 24.14 -0.95 20.60
N GLU A 851 25.07 -1.60 21.28
CA GLU A 851 24.77 -2.37 22.49
C GLU A 851 24.16 -1.53 23.61
N MET A 852 24.66 -0.31 23.80
CA MET A 852 24.17 0.62 24.82
C MET A 852 22.74 1.04 24.54
N PHE A 853 22.43 1.47 23.31
CA PHE A 853 21.09 1.90 22.95
C PHE A 853 20.10 0.73 22.88
N GLU A 854 20.53 -0.43 22.41
CA GLU A 854 19.73 -1.66 22.39
C GLU A 854 19.31 -2.07 23.81
N LYS A 855 20.24 -2.07 24.77
CA LYS A 855 19.94 -2.29 26.21
C LYS A 855 18.99 -1.25 26.79
N ALA A 856 18.98 -0.03 26.25
CA ALA A 856 18.05 1.03 26.63
C ALA A 856 16.71 0.99 25.85
N GLY A 857 16.50 -0.02 24.99
CA GLY A 857 15.30 -0.22 24.19
C GLY A 857 15.26 0.59 22.88
N ASN A 858 16.41 1.04 22.37
CA ASN A 858 16.52 1.84 21.16
C ASN A 858 15.52 3.02 21.12
N CYS A 859 15.43 3.76 22.21
CA CYS A 859 14.52 4.91 22.29
C CYS A 859 15.17 6.14 21.67
N PHE A 860 14.66 6.55 20.50
CA PHE A 860 15.14 7.69 19.75
C PHE A 860 13.97 8.62 19.41
N VAL A 861 14.18 9.93 19.59
CA VAL A 861 13.26 10.96 19.09
C VAL A 861 14.06 11.95 18.28
N THR A 862 13.55 12.27 17.11
CA THR A 862 14.16 13.23 16.19
C THR A 862 13.07 13.98 15.41
N TYR A 863 13.45 14.63 14.33
CA TYR A 863 12.50 15.34 13.47
C TYR A 863 12.96 15.30 12.01
N ALA A 864 12.00 15.40 11.11
CA ALA A 864 12.25 15.60 9.68
C ALA A 864 11.79 17.00 9.28
N ARG A 865 12.50 17.63 8.33
CA ARG A 865 12.09 18.92 7.79
C ARG A 865 10.96 18.69 6.82
N THR A 866 9.80 19.25 7.11
CA THR A 866 8.66 19.24 6.20
C THR A 866 8.55 20.59 5.51
N ASN A 867 8.45 20.59 4.19
CA ASN A 867 8.20 21.81 3.41
C ASN A 867 6.69 22.10 3.37
N ILE A 868 6.04 22.13 4.53
CA ILE A 868 4.66 22.61 4.60
C ILE A 868 4.72 24.10 4.22
N GLY A 869 4.32 24.40 2.98
CA GLY A 869 4.41 25.74 2.43
C GLY A 869 3.64 26.75 3.26
N GLU A 870 4.30 27.89 3.61
CA GLU A 870 3.63 29.11 4.01
C GLU A 870 2.78 29.68 2.88
#